data_3b209b3c837500f63debe4412a0bcbef
#
_entry.id   3b209b3c837500f63debe4412a0bcbef
#
_cell.length_a   1.000
_cell.length_b   1.000
_cell.length_c   1.000
_cell.angle_alpha   90.00
_cell.angle_beta   90.00
_cell.angle_gamma   90.00
#
_symmetry.space_group_name_H-M   'P 1'
#
loop_
_entity.id
_entity.type
_entity.pdbx_description
1 polymer ?
#
loop_
_entity_poly.entity_id
_entity_poly.type
_entity_poly.pdbx_seq_one_letter_code
_entity_poly.pdbx_strand_id
1 'polypeptide(L)'
;MELLSPAGNREALVAAISCGADAVYLGYTAFGARSYAGNFDADGLREAVEYAHERGRKIYVTVNTLVKQCETDDLCDVLELLGDVNVDAVLVQDMGVARIAQARFPQLVLHASTQMTINNTQGAKLMQKMGFARVVPARECSLEELRKMADTGVEVEAFAHGALCVAVSGQCLFSSMIGGRSGNRGRCAQPCRLPYSLDDGTSGYLLSTKDLMLIDRLPELRDAGVYSFKLEGRMKRPEYVGVITRAYREALDAAEAHVPYHPDEKTLEDLRQVFNRGGFTEGYALEKSNAALMSWQRPNHWGIQVGKIMSMRGPLAQVLLTKNLNNGDGLQARGGKEADFTYSGKDTPAGMEATVRIADRQVKVGDEVYRLTDAKQMKEIREIMGKENVQVPLDMHLYAMPDELPILTVCDDNGHSISVKGETPVDAAQQRALDAEAAKKQLGKLGGTPYSLNSFTLESRNAFMTAGMLNSLRRESLEQIRLARIAPKQTNGRSVCAVCSLPAQEKLLIVQSENLSAAKELMACGADAFEWQPQVYREKELRRVLDENPDVQPALVLPAVLHSDELAHLYEWVCKNAVRLSGVVANNPGQFELKWPVPVWGGQGLNVMNAECAKFFTALGAQRLTASCELNLKELRDLYRNGGNYVMEVYGRTQLMLLNHCPRRTRNGDERQDDRCDACAKLGGCPATYTDRKGYRFPLRRLKMEHGCVLRLYNSVTTDMAKYAQKLHDTGMSLRLAFTDESLTEQKEIVTSYRSILEKGKAVREAAASSTAGQLMRGVE
;
A
#
# COMPACT_ATOMS: atom_id res chain seq x y z
N MET A 1 9.42 13.66 -13.27
CA MET A 1 8.62 12.54 -12.68
C MET A 1 9.54 11.61 -11.89
N GLU A 2 9.02 10.66 -11.12
CA GLU A 2 9.79 9.77 -10.26
C GLU A 2 9.36 8.31 -10.44
N LEU A 3 10.29 7.41 -10.72
CA LEU A 3 10.05 5.97 -10.74
C LEU A 3 10.43 5.37 -9.37
N LEU A 4 9.41 4.93 -8.62
CA LEU A 4 9.56 4.38 -7.28
C LEU A 4 9.49 2.86 -7.28
N SER A 5 10.61 2.19 -7.01
CA SER A 5 10.74 0.73 -7.03
C SER A 5 10.78 0.12 -5.63
N PRO A 6 10.33 -1.13 -5.47
CA PRO A 6 10.37 -1.83 -4.19
C PRO A 6 11.74 -2.46 -3.92
N ALA A 7 12.14 -2.53 -2.64
CA ALA A 7 13.22 -3.43 -2.21
C ALA A 7 12.82 -4.16 -0.93
N GLY A 8 12.92 -5.50 -0.96
CA GLY A 8 12.73 -6.36 0.21
C GLY A 8 14.04 -6.79 0.86
N ASN A 9 15.17 -6.59 0.19
CA ASN A 9 16.51 -6.90 0.63
C ASN A 9 17.54 -6.10 -0.19
N ARG A 10 18.83 -6.23 0.12
CA ARG A 10 19.92 -5.51 -0.53
C ARG A 10 20.02 -5.81 -2.04
N GLU A 11 19.87 -7.07 -2.46
CA GLU A 11 19.93 -7.45 -3.87
C GLU A 11 18.79 -6.78 -4.68
N ALA A 12 17.60 -6.68 -4.11
CA ALA A 12 16.47 -5.99 -4.74
C ALA A 12 16.70 -4.47 -4.82
N LEU A 13 17.38 -3.87 -3.84
CA LEU A 13 17.79 -2.46 -3.88
C LEU A 13 18.77 -2.22 -5.04
N VAL A 14 19.79 -3.06 -5.15
CA VAL A 14 20.77 -2.99 -6.26
C VAL A 14 20.06 -3.16 -7.60
N ALA A 15 19.18 -4.15 -7.73
CA ALA A 15 18.40 -4.38 -8.95
C ALA A 15 17.55 -3.14 -9.34
N ALA A 16 16.85 -2.53 -8.37
CA ALA A 16 16.04 -1.34 -8.59
C ALA A 16 16.88 -0.18 -9.13
N ILE A 17 17.97 0.16 -8.43
CA ILE A 17 18.84 1.30 -8.79
C ILE A 17 19.56 1.05 -10.11
N SER A 18 20.14 -0.15 -10.32
CA SER A 18 20.84 -0.50 -11.56
C SER A 18 19.93 -0.56 -12.79
N CYS A 19 18.61 -0.75 -12.59
CA CYS A 19 17.61 -0.76 -13.65
C CYS A 19 16.85 0.57 -13.82
N GLY A 20 17.28 1.64 -13.13
CA GLY A 20 16.83 3.01 -13.39
C GLY A 20 15.77 3.57 -12.45
N ALA A 21 15.62 3.03 -11.23
CA ALA A 21 14.77 3.67 -10.22
C ALA A 21 15.34 5.01 -9.75
N ASP A 22 14.47 6.03 -9.60
CA ASP A 22 14.81 7.32 -9.02
C ASP A 22 14.74 7.29 -7.48
N ALA A 23 13.81 6.47 -6.97
CA ALA A 23 13.63 6.24 -5.55
C ALA A 23 13.33 4.77 -5.26
N VAL A 24 13.69 4.31 -4.07
CA VAL A 24 13.39 2.95 -3.63
C VAL A 24 12.66 2.99 -2.29
N TYR A 25 11.52 2.27 -2.20
CA TYR A 25 10.87 2.09 -0.92
C TYR A 25 11.16 0.71 -0.34
N LEU A 26 11.47 0.70 0.94
CA LEU A 26 11.86 -0.48 1.69
C LEU A 26 11.23 -0.49 3.10
N GLY A 27 11.48 -1.53 3.88
CA GLY A 27 10.98 -1.64 5.24
C GLY A 27 12.11 -1.94 6.22
N TYR A 28 11.99 -1.35 7.38
CA TYR A 28 12.73 -1.78 8.56
C TYR A 28 12.10 -3.06 9.13
N THR A 29 12.77 -3.77 10.01
CA THR A 29 12.30 -5.02 10.64
C THR A 29 11.01 -4.84 11.45
N ALA A 30 10.66 -3.61 11.86
CA ALA A 30 9.46 -3.26 12.60
C ALA A 30 8.54 -2.29 11.83
N PHE A 31 7.26 -2.28 12.18
CA PHE A 31 6.21 -1.34 11.73
C PHE A 31 5.97 -1.26 10.21
N GLY A 32 6.44 -2.22 9.43
CA GLY A 32 6.23 -2.26 7.98
C GLY A 32 5.11 -3.21 7.55
N ALA A 33 4.29 -2.81 6.55
CA ALA A 33 3.16 -3.59 6.02
C ALA A 33 3.54 -4.90 5.30
N ARG A 34 4.80 -5.25 5.22
CA ARG A 34 5.34 -6.50 4.65
C ARG A 34 6.31 -7.14 5.63
N SER A 35 5.81 -7.55 6.81
CA SER A 35 6.61 -8.13 7.89
C SER A 35 7.35 -9.44 7.50
N TYR A 36 6.88 -10.13 6.44
CA TYR A 36 7.51 -11.35 5.90
C TYR A 36 8.50 -11.10 4.76
N ALA A 37 8.76 -9.85 4.37
CA ALA A 37 9.90 -9.51 3.51
C ALA A 37 11.20 -9.65 4.29
N GLY A 38 12.35 -9.74 3.61
CA GLY A 38 13.66 -9.78 4.27
C GLY A 38 13.88 -8.59 5.19
N ASN A 39 13.39 -7.40 4.76
CA ASN A 39 13.54 -6.11 5.43
C ASN A 39 15.00 -5.78 5.78
N PHE A 40 15.24 -4.60 6.31
CA PHE A 40 16.57 -4.13 6.66
C PHE A 40 16.66 -3.96 8.17
N ASP A 41 17.74 -4.41 8.78
CA ASP A 41 18.11 -4.03 10.14
C ASP A 41 18.79 -2.63 10.13
N ALA A 42 19.26 -2.17 11.28
CA ALA A 42 19.81 -0.81 11.39
C ALA A 42 21.08 -0.60 10.52
N ASP A 43 21.97 -1.58 10.49
CA ASP A 43 23.20 -1.47 9.70
C ASP A 43 22.91 -1.60 8.20
N GLY A 44 22.09 -2.58 7.82
CA GLY A 44 21.67 -2.75 6.43
C GLY A 44 20.87 -1.54 5.90
N LEU A 45 20.11 -0.85 6.77
CA LEU A 45 19.42 0.38 6.38
C LEU A 45 20.39 1.54 6.14
N ARG A 46 21.42 1.69 7.00
CA ARG A 46 22.49 2.69 6.81
C ARG A 46 23.22 2.45 5.50
N GLU A 47 23.64 1.21 5.25
CA GLU A 47 24.29 0.84 3.98
C GLU A 47 23.38 1.08 2.77
N ALA A 48 22.06 0.84 2.88
CA ALA A 48 21.10 1.06 1.80
C ALA A 48 20.95 2.55 1.47
N VAL A 49 20.88 3.41 2.50
CA VAL A 49 20.79 4.87 2.33
C VAL A 49 22.08 5.41 1.71
N GLU A 50 23.26 5.05 2.23
CA GLU A 50 24.55 5.47 1.68
C GLU A 50 24.71 5.03 0.21
N TYR A 51 24.38 3.76 -0.11
CA TYR A 51 24.44 3.23 -1.46
C TYR A 51 23.55 4.02 -2.44
N ALA A 52 22.33 4.35 -2.02
CA ALA A 52 21.38 5.11 -2.84
C ALA A 52 21.80 6.58 -2.99
N HIS A 53 22.15 7.25 -1.89
CA HIS A 53 22.53 8.67 -1.88
C HIS A 53 23.81 8.93 -2.67
N GLU A 54 24.80 8.07 -2.57
CA GLU A 54 26.00 8.15 -3.40
C GLU A 54 25.66 8.19 -4.90
N ARG A 55 24.59 7.47 -5.31
CA ARG A 55 24.10 7.40 -6.69
C ARG A 55 23.00 8.44 -7.02
N GLY A 56 22.75 9.39 -6.11
CA GLY A 56 21.71 10.40 -6.29
C GLY A 56 20.30 9.86 -6.27
N ARG A 57 20.06 8.71 -5.62
CA ARG A 57 18.75 8.07 -5.50
C ARG A 57 18.19 8.22 -4.09
N LYS A 58 16.86 8.20 -3.96
CA LYS A 58 16.16 8.42 -2.69
C LYS A 58 15.75 7.10 -2.05
N ILE A 59 15.69 7.11 -0.71
CA ILE A 59 15.18 5.98 0.09
C ILE A 59 13.96 6.42 0.90
N TYR A 60 12.84 5.71 0.71
CA TYR A 60 11.63 5.89 1.49
C TYR A 60 11.37 4.67 2.35
N VAL A 61 11.22 4.88 3.66
CA VAL A 61 11.00 3.78 4.61
C VAL A 61 9.53 3.66 4.99
N THR A 62 9.02 2.43 4.96
CA THR A 62 7.62 2.18 5.34
C THR A 62 7.49 1.98 6.84
N VAL A 63 6.79 2.89 7.52
CA VAL A 63 6.23 2.77 8.88
C VAL A 63 4.71 2.80 8.74
N ASN A 64 4.19 1.93 7.88
CA ASN A 64 2.82 1.98 7.37
C ASN A 64 1.94 0.84 7.91
N THR A 65 2.06 0.59 9.20
CA THR A 65 1.16 -0.26 9.98
C THR A 65 0.47 0.56 11.05
N LEU A 66 -0.65 0.04 11.56
CA LEU A 66 -1.25 0.55 12.79
C LEU A 66 -0.38 0.18 13.99
N VAL A 67 -0.28 1.09 14.95
CA VAL A 67 0.57 0.95 16.14
C VAL A 67 -0.30 0.90 17.39
N LYS A 68 -0.07 -0.09 18.24
CA LYS A 68 -0.77 -0.22 19.54
C LYS A 68 -0.18 0.76 20.56
N GLN A 69 -0.98 1.12 21.57
CA GLN A 69 -0.53 2.04 22.63
C GLN A 69 0.77 1.59 23.30
N CYS A 70 0.93 0.29 23.55
CA CYS A 70 2.12 -0.26 24.20
C CYS A 70 3.37 -0.31 23.31
N GLU A 71 3.26 0.00 22.03
CA GLU A 71 4.37 -0.02 21.05
C GLU A 71 4.90 1.39 20.75
N THR A 72 4.38 2.43 21.41
CA THR A 72 4.74 3.82 21.09
C THR A 72 6.18 4.18 21.40
N ASP A 73 6.79 3.56 22.42
CA ASP A 73 8.20 3.79 22.76
C ASP A 73 9.12 3.13 21.72
N ASP A 74 8.88 1.86 21.37
CA ASP A 74 9.61 1.16 20.31
C ASP A 74 9.49 1.91 18.96
N LEU A 75 8.32 2.50 18.68
CA LEU A 75 8.13 3.35 17.50
C LEU A 75 9.04 4.58 17.54
N CYS A 76 9.19 5.24 18.69
CA CYS A 76 10.05 6.39 18.82
C CYS A 76 11.51 6.04 18.52
N ASP A 77 12.01 4.90 19.01
CA ASP A 77 13.36 4.42 18.74
C ASP A 77 13.57 4.18 17.23
N VAL A 78 12.57 3.64 16.56
CA VAL A 78 12.61 3.46 15.09
C VAL A 78 12.61 4.81 14.37
N LEU A 79 11.77 5.77 14.75
CA LEU A 79 11.73 7.08 14.11
C LEU A 79 13.04 7.88 14.32
N GLU A 80 13.67 7.74 15.49
CA GLU A 80 14.99 8.30 15.77
C GLU A 80 16.05 7.71 14.84
N LEU A 81 16.13 6.38 14.75
CA LEU A 81 17.02 5.70 13.81
C LEU A 81 16.82 6.18 12.36
N LEU A 82 15.57 6.33 11.90
CA LEU A 82 15.27 6.80 10.54
C LEU A 82 15.76 8.23 10.30
N GLY A 83 15.68 9.08 11.33
CA GLY A 83 16.26 10.43 11.30
C GLY A 83 17.79 10.39 11.22
N ASP A 84 18.42 9.56 12.05
CA ASP A 84 19.88 9.45 12.13
C ASP A 84 20.53 8.90 10.84
N VAL A 85 19.88 7.94 10.20
CA VAL A 85 20.35 7.39 8.91
C VAL A 85 19.97 8.24 7.71
N ASN A 86 19.25 9.37 7.93
CA ASN A 86 18.92 10.35 6.92
C ASN A 86 18.08 9.80 5.76
N VAL A 87 16.98 9.07 6.07
CA VAL A 87 16.04 8.62 5.03
C VAL A 87 15.32 9.83 4.41
N ASP A 88 15.01 9.77 3.11
CA ASP A 88 14.39 10.89 2.39
C ASP A 88 12.91 11.09 2.76
N ALA A 89 12.18 10.02 3.11
CA ALA A 89 10.81 10.12 3.63
C ALA A 89 10.36 8.84 4.36
N VAL A 90 9.31 8.99 5.15
CA VAL A 90 8.63 7.91 5.87
C VAL A 90 7.19 7.78 5.40
N LEU A 91 6.78 6.59 4.92
CA LEU A 91 5.40 6.31 4.55
C LEU A 91 4.62 5.89 5.80
N VAL A 92 3.55 6.60 6.12
CA VAL A 92 2.78 6.43 7.37
C VAL A 92 1.33 6.04 7.07
N GLN A 93 0.76 5.11 7.86
CA GLN A 93 -0.67 4.78 7.87
C GLN A 93 -1.38 5.37 9.09
N ASP A 94 -0.79 5.25 10.27
CA ASP A 94 -1.39 5.62 11.55
C ASP A 94 -1.22 7.12 11.81
N MET A 95 -2.33 7.83 12.06
CA MET A 95 -2.29 9.27 12.35
C MET A 95 -1.58 9.58 13.68
N GLY A 96 -1.53 8.62 14.61
CA GLY A 96 -0.73 8.72 15.83
C GLY A 96 0.77 8.70 15.54
N VAL A 97 1.19 7.84 14.60
CA VAL A 97 2.59 7.81 14.11
C VAL A 97 2.96 9.15 13.48
N ALA A 98 2.09 9.69 12.61
CA ALA A 98 2.32 10.98 11.97
C ALA A 98 2.48 12.10 13.02
N ARG A 99 1.61 12.11 14.04
CA ARG A 99 1.65 13.10 15.12
C ARG A 99 2.94 13.00 15.96
N ILE A 100 3.35 11.78 16.31
CA ILE A 100 4.61 11.54 17.06
C ILE A 100 5.81 12.00 16.21
N ALA A 101 5.86 11.61 14.93
CA ALA A 101 6.93 12.00 14.01
C ALA A 101 7.05 13.53 13.91
N GLN A 102 5.96 14.24 13.69
CA GLN A 102 5.96 15.70 13.56
C GLN A 102 6.34 16.42 14.86
N ALA A 103 5.96 15.86 16.02
CA ALA A 103 6.24 16.49 17.32
C ALA A 103 7.68 16.26 17.79
N ARG A 104 8.25 15.09 17.53
CA ARG A 104 9.55 14.67 18.11
C ARG A 104 10.67 14.58 17.06
N PHE A 105 10.34 14.33 15.80
CA PHE A 105 11.28 14.08 14.70
C PHE A 105 10.91 14.93 13.46
N PRO A 106 10.85 16.28 13.60
CA PRO A 106 10.38 17.18 12.55
C PRO A 106 11.24 17.16 11.28
N GLN A 107 12.45 16.60 11.33
CA GLN A 107 13.30 16.40 10.16
C GLN A 107 12.77 15.30 9.22
N LEU A 108 11.89 14.40 9.69
CA LEU A 108 11.33 13.34 8.85
C LEU A 108 10.24 13.88 7.93
N VAL A 109 10.41 13.69 6.63
CA VAL A 109 9.38 13.99 5.65
C VAL A 109 8.34 12.86 5.65
N LEU A 110 7.04 13.22 5.71
CA LEU A 110 5.96 12.24 5.78
C LEU A 110 5.24 12.10 4.44
N HIS A 111 5.06 10.85 4.00
CA HIS A 111 4.19 10.48 2.90
C HIS A 111 2.98 9.71 3.44
N ALA A 112 1.77 10.10 3.03
CA ALA A 112 0.55 9.41 3.41
C ALA A 112 0.43 8.09 2.63
N SER A 113 0.47 6.96 3.36
CA SER A 113 0.35 5.62 2.75
C SER A 113 -1.04 5.41 2.14
N THR A 114 -1.12 4.60 1.09
CA THR A 114 -2.41 4.15 0.52
C THR A 114 -3.33 3.50 1.56
N GLN A 115 -2.77 2.95 2.64
CA GLN A 115 -3.54 2.36 3.74
C GLN A 115 -4.27 3.40 4.62
N MET A 116 -4.02 4.70 4.46
CA MET A 116 -4.82 5.78 5.06
C MET A 116 -6.19 5.96 4.38
N THR A 117 -6.44 5.26 3.28
CA THR A 117 -7.70 5.33 2.53
C THR A 117 -7.99 6.75 2.00
N ILE A 118 -6.97 7.49 1.55
CA ILE A 118 -7.18 8.81 0.93
C ILE A 118 -7.75 8.57 -0.47
N ASN A 119 -9.02 8.91 -0.68
CA ASN A 119 -9.75 8.57 -1.90
C ASN A 119 -10.49 9.74 -2.54
N ASN A 120 -10.31 10.95 -2.03
CA ASN A 120 -10.94 12.17 -2.54
C ASN A 120 -10.09 13.42 -2.26
N THR A 121 -10.46 14.52 -2.88
CA THR A 121 -9.78 15.82 -2.77
C THR A 121 -9.72 16.34 -1.34
N GLN A 122 -10.76 16.12 -0.53
CA GLN A 122 -10.81 16.56 0.87
C GLN A 122 -9.73 15.84 1.71
N GLY A 123 -9.54 14.55 1.45
CA GLY A 123 -8.47 13.78 2.09
C GLY A 123 -7.08 14.31 1.70
N ALA A 124 -6.85 14.61 0.42
CA ALA A 124 -5.59 15.18 -0.05
C ALA A 124 -5.32 16.56 0.59
N LYS A 125 -6.32 17.45 0.63
CA LYS A 125 -6.23 18.75 1.30
C LYS A 125 -5.91 18.64 2.79
N LEU A 126 -6.57 17.71 3.48
CA LEU A 126 -6.28 17.48 4.89
C LEU A 126 -4.82 17.04 5.10
N MET A 127 -4.33 16.08 4.31
CA MET A 127 -2.95 15.62 4.41
C MET A 127 -1.96 16.76 4.14
N GLN A 128 -2.20 17.58 3.12
CA GLN A 128 -1.37 18.77 2.84
C GLN A 128 -1.34 19.74 4.02
N LYS A 129 -2.51 20.05 4.61
CA LYS A 129 -2.61 20.91 5.80
C LYS A 129 -1.88 20.34 7.00
N MET A 130 -1.91 19.01 7.13
CA MET A 130 -1.21 18.27 8.18
C MET A 130 0.29 18.08 7.90
N GLY A 131 0.85 18.72 6.88
CA GLY A 131 2.29 18.74 6.59
C GLY A 131 2.82 17.49 5.90
N PHE A 132 1.97 16.63 5.33
CA PHE A 132 2.44 15.56 4.45
C PHE A 132 2.91 16.14 3.12
N ALA A 133 4.09 15.72 2.67
CA ALA A 133 4.65 16.15 1.38
C ALA A 133 3.98 15.43 0.20
N ARG A 134 3.54 14.18 0.42
CA ARG A 134 3.00 13.31 -0.63
C ARG A 134 1.83 12.48 -0.12
N VAL A 135 0.90 12.22 -1.02
CA VAL A 135 -0.23 11.29 -0.80
C VAL A 135 -0.12 10.12 -1.78
N VAL A 136 -0.26 8.89 -1.27
CA VAL A 136 -0.48 7.69 -2.07
C VAL A 136 -1.98 7.37 -2.01
N PRO A 137 -2.79 7.79 -2.98
CA PRO A 137 -4.23 7.57 -2.97
C PRO A 137 -4.62 6.09 -2.87
N ALA A 138 -5.85 5.83 -2.46
CA ALA A 138 -6.44 4.51 -2.56
C ALA A 138 -6.43 4.05 -4.03
N ARG A 139 -6.17 2.76 -4.26
CA ARG A 139 -6.04 2.18 -5.61
C ARG A 139 -7.34 2.23 -6.42
N GLU A 140 -8.43 2.53 -5.75
CA GLU A 140 -9.78 2.64 -6.29
C GLU A 140 -10.09 4.01 -6.92
N CYS A 141 -9.15 4.97 -6.83
CA CYS A 141 -9.32 6.31 -7.41
C CYS A 141 -9.25 6.27 -8.94
N SER A 142 -10.16 7.00 -9.58
CA SER A 142 -10.13 7.27 -11.02
C SER A 142 -9.08 8.32 -11.38
N LEU A 143 -8.73 8.44 -12.68
CA LEU A 143 -7.84 9.51 -13.17
C LEU A 143 -8.39 10.90 -12.83
N GLU A 144 -9.70 11.09 -12.87
CA GLU A 144 -10.34 12.36 -12.50
C GLU A 144 -10.10 12.71 -11.03
N GLU A 145 -10.27 11.73 -10.12
CA GLU A 145 -9.98 11.95 -8.70
C GLU A 145 -8.48 12.20 -8.45
N LEU A 146 -7.57 11.49 -9.15
CA LEU A 146 -6.14 11.76 -9.05
C LEU A 146 -5.79 13.19 -9.48
N ARG A 147 -6.39 13.68 -10.58
CA ARG A 147 -6.22 15.08 -11.04
C ARG A 147 -6.70 16.08 -9.99
N LYS A 148 -7.93 15.89 -9.48
CA LYS A 148 -8.48 16.75 -8.41
C LYS A 148 -7.60 16.78 -7.16
N MET A 149 -6.94 15.65 -6.81
CA MET A 149 -6.00 15.60 -5.70
C MET A 149 -4.70 16.35 -6.03
N ALA A 150 -4.13 16.15 -7.21
CA ALA A 150 -2.93 16.86 -7.66
C ALA A 150 -3.14 18.37 -7.71
N ASP A 151 -4.32 18.85 -8.12
CA ASP A 151 -4.71 20.26 -8.16
C ASP A 151 -4.72 20.92 -6.76
N THR A 152 -4.68 20.13 -5.66
CA THR A 152 -4.52 20.67 -4.30
C THR A 152 -3.10 21.15 -4.01
N GLY A 153 -2.12 20.79 -4.86
CA GLY A 153 -0.71 21.11 -4.70
C GLY A 153 0.08 20.13 -3.82
N VAL A 154 -0.52 19.02 -3.38
CA VAL A 154 0.21 17.91 -2.75
C VAL A 154 0.77 16.99 -3.82
N GLU A 155 1.98 16.43 -3.62
CA GLU A 155 2.48 15.41 -4.54
C GLU A 155 1.60 14.16 -4.52
N VAL A 156 1.26 13.64 -5.70
CA VAL A 156 0.48 12.40 -5.87
C VAL A 156 1.38 11.27 -6.35
N GLU A 157 1.37 10.16 -5.61
CA GLU A 157 2.06 8.92 -5.96
C GLU A 157 1.01 7.84 -6.31
N ALA A 158 1.08 7.24 -7.49
CA ALA A 158 0.13 6.21 -7.93
C ALA A 158 0.81 4.89 -8.22
N PHE A 159 0.12 3.77 -7.90
CA PHE A 159 0.61 2.45 -8.32
C PHE A 159 0.47 2.28 -9.82
N ALA A 160 1.56 1.86 -10.47
CA ALA A 160 1.62 1.62 -11.92
C ALA A 160 1.74 0.13 -12.27
N HIS A 161 2.30 -0.71 -11.37
CA HIS A 161 2.48 -2.15 -11.62
C HIS A 161 2.37 -2.99 -10.36
N GLY A 162 1.95 -4.25 -10.53
CA GLY A 162 2.07 -5.31 -9.54
C GLY A 162 0.78 -5.66 -8.81
N ALA A 163 0.89 -6.27 -7.63
CA ALA A 163 -0.26 -6.85 -6.93
C ALA A 163 -1.34 -5.83 -6.57
N LEU A 164 -2.58 -6.12 -7.02
CA LEU A 164 -3.77 -5.35 -6.66
C LEU A 164 -4.50 -6.02 -5.50
N CYS A 165 -4.98 -5.21 -4.53
CA CYS A 165 -5.85 -5.65 -3.46
C CYS A 165 -7.31 -5.54 -3.91
N VAL A 166 -8.15 -6.57 -3.61
CA VAL A 166 -9.59 -6.52 -3.90
C VAL A 166 -10.35 -5.64 -2.91
N ALA A 167 -9.85 -5.53 -1.69
CA ALA A 167 -10.42 -4.64 -0.68
C ALA A 167 -9.91 -3.22 -0.86
N VAL A 168 -10.75 -2.25 -0.53
CA VAL A 168 -10.32 -0.87 -0.38
C VAL A 168 -9.14 -0.80 0.58
N SER A 169 -8.09 -0.12 0.16
CA SER A 169 -6.82 -0.03 0.89
C SER A 169 -7.04 0.49 2.32
N GLY A 170 -6.50 -0.20 3.34
CA GLY A 170 -6.66 0.15 4.76
C GLY A 170 -8.00 -0.29 5.40
N GLN A 171 -8.98 -0.76 4.62
CA GLN A 171 -10.32 -1.13 5.08
C GLN A 171 -10.56 -2.66 5.04
N CYS A 172 -9.54 -3.47 5.39
CA CYS A 172 -9.65 -4.92 5.38
C CYS A 172 -9.26 -5.53 6.73
N LEU A 173 -10.23 -6.18 7.37
CA LEU A 173 -10.10 -6.94 8.62
C LEU A 173 -10.22 -8.45 8.40
N PHE A 174 -10.33 -8.93 7.15
CA PHE A 174 -10.65 -10.32 6.86
C PHE A 174 -9.63 -11.29 7.46
N SER A 175 -8.34 -11.02 7.25
CA SER A 175 -7.27 -11.87 7.76
C SER A 175 -7.16 -11.84 9.30
N SER A 176 -7.41 -10.70 9.93
CA SER A 176 -7.36 -10.56 11.39
C SER A 176 -8.54 -11.25 12.08
N MET A 177 -9.76 -11.09 11.55
CA MET A 177 -10.96 -11.64 12.20
C MET A 177 -11.04 -13.16 12.09
N ILE A 178 -10.61 -13.78 10.98
CA ILE A 178 -10.66 -15.23 10.81
C ILE A 178 -9.39 -15.96 11.26
N GLY A 179 -8.24 -15.27 11.36
CA GLY A 179 -6.95 -15.92 11.64
C GLY A 179 -6.03 -15.20 12.62
N GLY A 180 -6.43 -14.06 13.20
CA GLY A 180 -5.62 -13.28 14.14
C GLY A 180 -4.45 -12.53 13.50
N ARG A 181 -4.26 -12.62 12.17
CA ARG A 181 -3.14 -12.00 11.42
C ARG A 181 -3.61 -10.72 10.75
N SER A 182 -3.29 -9.57 11.34
CA SER A 182 -3.76 -8.28 10.83
C SER A 182 -3.07 -7.87 9.53
N GLY A 183 -3.89 -7.56 8.51
CA GLY A 183 -3.42 -6.95 7.27
C GLY A 183 -2.91 -5.52 7.47
N ASN A 184 -3.53 -4.77 8.38
CA ASN A 184 -3.15 -3.41 8.75
C ASN A 184 -1.90 -3.36 9.65
N ARG A 185 -1.42 -4.53 10.08
CA ARG A 185 -0.17 -4.69 10.84
C ARG A 185 0.88 -5.53 10.08
N GLY A 186 0.73 -5.63 8.76
CA GLY A 186 1.71 -6.25 7.87
C GLY A 186 1.67 -7.77 7.81
N ARG A 187 0.69 -8.44 8.43
CA ARG A 187 0.65 -9.91 8.58
C ARG A 187 -0.47 -10.60 7.80
N CYS A 188 -0.99 -9.98 6.75
CA CYS A 188 -2.09 -10.51 5.95
C CYS A 188 -1.83 -11.95 5.46
N ALA A 189 -2.76 -12.87 5.79
CA ALA A 189 -2.73 -14.26 5.32
C ALA A 189 -3.34 -14.45 3.92
N GLN A 190 -3.82 -13.37 3.28
CA GLN A 190 -4.44 -13.36 1.95
C GLN A 190 -5.67 -14.29 1.82
N PRO A 191 -6.66 -14.25 2.73
CA PRO A 191 -7.86 -15.09 2.62
C PRO A 191 -8.63 -14.83 1.31
N CYS A 192 -8.55 -13.64 0.74
CA CYS A 192 -9.12 -13.31 -0.57
C CYS A 192 -8.53 -14.14 -1.74
N ARG A 193 -7.41 -14.83 -1.54
CA ARG A 193 -6.79 -15.74 -2.52
C ARG A 193 -7.20 -17.20 -2.34
N LEU A 194 -8.17 -17.49 -1.47
CA LEU A 194 -8.77 -18.81 -1.30
C LEU A 194 -9.99 -18.97 -2.20
N PRO A 195 -10.42 -20.22 -2.49
CA PRO A 195 -11.63 -20.49 -3.26
C PRO A 195 -12.88 -20.24 -2.42
N TYR A 196 -13.89 -19.64 -3.05
CA TYR A 196 -15.23 -19.40 -2.52
C TYR A 196 -16.30 -19.83 -3.52
N SER A 197 -17.53 -20.03 -3.05
CA SER A 197 -18.71 -20.17 -3.87
C SER A 197 -19.74 -19.07 -3.55
N LEU A 198 -20.53 -18.67 -4.54
CA LEU A 198 -21.70 -17.81 -4.39
C LEU A 198 -22.98 -18.62 -4.30
N ASP A 199 -24.06 -17.98 -3.85
CA ASP A 199 -25.39 -18.60 -3.72
C ASP A 199 -25.93 -19.16 -5.03
N ASP A 200 -25.46 -18.67 -6.18
CA ASP A 200 -25.87 -19.08 -7.53
C ASP A 200 -25.04 -20.26 -8.09
N GLY A 201 -24.18 -20.88 -7.28
CA GLY A 201 -23.32 -22.00 -7.65
C GLY A 201 -22.01 -21.58 -8.33
N THR A 202 -21.76 -20.30 -8.61
CA THR A 202 -20.48 -19.83 -9.11
C THR A 202 -19.39 -20.11 -8.08
N SER A 203 -18.27 -20.72 -8.50
CA SER A 203 -17.18 -21.07 -7.60
C SER A 203 -15.82 -20.79 -8.22
N GLY A 204 -14.81 -20.60 -7.38
CA GLY A 204 -13.43 -20.32 -7.77
C GLY A 204 -12.75 -19.33 -6.83
N TYR A 205 -11.67 -18.70 -7.31
CA TYR A 205 -10.93 -17.69 -6.56
C TYR A 205 -11.58 -16.29 -6.73
N LEU A 206 -12.85 -16.19 -6.34
CA LEU A 206 -13.75 -15.09 -6.68
C LEU A 206 -13.32 -13.71 -6.15
N LEU A 207 -12.45 -13.68 -5.14
CA LEU A 207 -11.87 -12.46 -4.56
C LEU A 207 -10.40 -12.24 -4.99
N SER A 208 -9.89 -13.08 -5.93
CA SER A 208 -8.51 -12.98 -6.40
C SER A 208 -8.42 -12.04 -7.61
N THR A 209 -7.73 -10.91 -7.45
CA THR A 209 -7.47 -9.96 -8.54
C THR A 209 -6.27 -10.38 -9.38
N LYS A 210 -6.24 -9.95 -10.65
CA LYS A 210 -5.04 -9.91 -11.49
C LYS A 210 -4.04 -8.89 -10.96
N ASP A 211 -2.84 -8.86 -11.51
CA ASP A 211 -1.86 -7.82 -11.23
C ASP A 211 -2.14 -6.58 -12.10
N LEU A 212 -1.88 -5.40 -11.53
CA LEU A 212 -1.99 -4.11 -12.21
C LEU A 212 -0.85 -3.97 -13.23
N MET A 213 -1.13 -3.39 -14.40
CA MET A 213 -0.12 -2.95 -15.36
C MET A 213 -0.65 -1.73 -16.11
N LEU A 214 0.04 -0.59 -15.97
CA LEU A 214 -0.28 0.70 -16.58
C LEU A 214 0.90 1.25 -17.41
N ILE A 215 1.75 0.37 -17.93
CA ILE A 215 2.99 0.76 -18.61
C ILE A 215 2.73 1.63 -19.86
N ASP A 216 1.65 1.38 -20.58
CA ASP A 216 1.20 2.12 -21.75
C ASP A 216 0.26 3.28 -21.43
N ARG A 217 0.01 3.52 -20.14
CA ARG A 217 -0.91 4.55 -19.60
C ARG A 217 -0.21 5.61 -18.76
N LEU A 218 1.12 5.61 -18.74
CA LEU A 218 1.90 6.59 -17.99
C LEU A 218 1.64 8.04 -18.43
N PRO A 219 1.42 8.33 -19.74
CA PRO A 219 1.06 9.68 -20.17
C PRO A 219 -0.24 10.18 -19.56
N GLU A 220 -1.30 9.35 -19.47
CA GLU A 220 -2.58 9.74 -18.88
C GLU A 220 -2.45 10.01 -17.36
N LEU A 221 -1.65 9.19 -16.66
CA LEU A 221 -1.35 9.41 -15.23
C LEU A 221 -0.53 10.68 -15.02
N ARG A 222 0.50 10.94 -15.85
CA ARG A 222 1.26 12.18 -15.84
C ARG A 222 0.35 13.40 -16.04
N ASP A 223 -0.51 13.35 -17.06
CA ASP A 223 -1.43 14.43 -17.40
C ASP A 223 -2.53 14.63 -16.34
N ALA A 224 -2.77 13.61 -15.50
CA ALA A 224 -3.57 13.73 -14.27
C ALA A 224 -2.77 14.28 -13.08
N GLY A 225 -1.49 14.65 -13.25
CA GLY A 225 -0.67 15.26 -12.21
C GLY A 225 0.02 14.27 -11.27
N VAL A 226 0.09 12.98 -11.64
CA VAL A 226 0.85 11.99 -10.87
C VAL A 226 2.35 12.30 -11.01
N TYR A 227 3.00 12.53 -9.87
CA TYR A 227 4.43 12.82 -9.80
C TYR A 227 5.28 11.55 -9.70
N SER A 228 4.85 10.57 -8.86
CA SER A 228 5.62 9.36 -8.57
C SER A 228 4.86 8.11 -9.01
N PHE A 229 5.53 7.24 -9.78
CA PHE A 229 5.00 5.99 -10.34
C PHE A 229 5.53 4.81 -9.55
N LYS A 230 4.65 4.21 -8.72
CA LYS A 230 5.03 3.16 -7.78
C LYS A 230 4.87 1.77 -8.35
N LEU A 231 5.93 0.98 -8.26
CA LEU A 231 5.92 -0.44 -8.59
C LEU A 231 5.73 -1.27 -7.31
N GLU A 232 4.77 -2.19 -7.29
CA GLU A 232 4.55 -3.09 -6.13
C GLU A 232 5.34 -4.39 -6.31
N GLY A 233 6.06 -4.81 -5.24
CA GLY A 233 6.84 -6.04 -5.35
C GLY A 233 7.82 -6.31 -4.22
N ARG A 234 7.65 -5.70 -3.03
CA ARG A 234 8.59 -5.80 -1.91
C ARG A 234 8.89 -7.23 -1.42
N MET A 235 7.98 -8.18 -1.68
CA MET A 235 8.15 -9.60 -1.37
C MET A 235 8.60 -10.43 -2.59
N LYS A 236 9.01 -9.78 -3.67
CA LYS A 236 9.44 -10.42 -4.91
C LYS A 236 10.96 -10.57 -4.96
N ARG A 237 11.42 -11.46 -5.86
CA ARG A 237 12.85 -11.67 -6.10
C ARG A 237 13.49 -10.42 -6.73
N PRO A 238 14.80 -10.21 -6.57
CA PRO A 238 15.52 -9.10 -7.19
C PRO A 238 15.33 -9.02 -8.70
N GLU A 239 15.26 -10.16 -9.38
CA GLU A 239 15.09 -10.21 -10.83
C GLU A 239 13.71 -9.68 -11.27
N TYR A 240 12.65 -9.94 -10.48
CA TYR A 240 11.34 -9.31 -10.71
C TYR A 240 11.46 -7.79 -10.66
N VAL A 241 12.12 -7.28 -9.60
CA VAL A 241 12.31 -5.83 -9.42
C VAL A 241 13.08 -5.24 -10.60
N GLY A 242 14.17 -5.88 -11.03
CA GLY A 242 14.97 -5.44 -12.18
C GLY A 242 14.19 -5.39 -13.49
N VAL A 243 13.44 -6.47 -13.82
CA VAL A 243 12.64 -6.54 -15.07
C VAL A 243 11.60 -5.43 -15.12
N ILE A 244 10.80 -5.29 -14.06
CA ILE A 244 9.72 -4.28 -14.06
C ILE A 244 10.29 -2.86 -14.03
N THR A 245 11.36 -2.59 -13.25
CA THR A 245 11.95 -1.25 -13.17
C THR A 245 12.51 -0.83 -14.52
N ARG A 246 13.24 -1.70 -15.22
CA ARG A 246 13.79 -1.40 -16.55
C ARG A 246 12.68 -1.07 -17.55
N ALA A 247 11.65 -1.91 -17.64
CA ALA A 247 10.54 -1.68 -18.55
C ALA A 247 9.81 -0.36 -18.28
N TYR A 248 9.57 -0.05 -17.01
CA TYR A 248 8.90 1.21 -16.63
C TYR A 248 9.82 2.44 -16.75
N ARG A 249 11.14 2.29 -16.65
CA ARG A 249 12.08 3.39 -16.90
C ARG A 249 12.01 3.83 -18.36
N GLU A 250 12.06 2.88 -19.29
CA GLU A 250 11.94 3.16 -20.72
C GLU A 250 10.62 3.87 -21.06
N ALA A 251 9.51 3.37 -20.50
CA ALA A 251 8.19 3.97 -20.70
C ALA A 251 8.06 5.37 -20.08
N LEU A 252 8.67 5.59 -18.92
CA LEU A 252 8.62 6.87 -18.21
C LEU A 252 9.48 7.92 -18.92
N ASP A 253 10.67 7.54 -19.41
CA ASP A 253 11.53 8.43 -20.18
C ASP A 253 10.83 8.90 -21.47
N ALA A 254 10.14 7.99 -22.15
CA ALA A 254 9.32 8.35 -23.33
C ALA A 254 8.16 9.29 -22.94
N ALA A 255 7.48 9.02 -21.80
CA ALA A 255 6.41 9.88 -21.32
C ALA A 255 6.92 11.27 -20.95
N GLU A 256 8.10 11.40 -20.32
CA GLU A 256 8.74 12.69 -20.01
C GLU A 256 9.12 13.46 -21.27
N ALA A 257 9.64 12.75 -22.27
CA ALA A 257 9.99 13.32 -23.56
C ALA A 257 8.77 13.61 -24.45
N HIS A 258 7.54 13.32 -23.99
CA HIS A 258 6.30 13.42 -24.78
C HIS A 258 6.35 12.62 -26.09
N VAL A 259 7.07 11.49 -26.11
CA VAL A 259 7.15 10.57 -27.24
C VAL A 259 6.13 9.44 -27.03
N PRO A 260 5.33 9.06 -28.04
CA PRO A 260 4.45 7.90 -27.94
C PRO A 260 5.25 6.64 -27.60
N TYR A 261 4.79 5.91 -26.60
CA TYR A 261 5.40 4.65 -26.19
C TYR A 261 4.37 3.53 -26.21
N HIS A 262 4.73 2.45 -26.88
CA HIS A 262 3.99 1.20 -26.84
C HIS A 262 4.99 0.08 -26.55
N PRO A 263 4.82 -0.66 -25.45
CA PRO A 263 5.72 -1.77 -25.13
C PRO A 263 5.69 -2.80 -26.27
N ASP A 264 6.84 -3.24 -26.73
CA ASP A 264 6.95 -4.30 -27.72
C ASP A 264 6.51 -5.66 -27.15
N GLU A 265 6.31 -6.64 -28.03
CA GLU A 265 5.87 -7.98 -27.62
C GLU A 265 6.85 -8.64 -26.65
N LYS A 266 8.15 -8.40 -26.81
CA LYS A 266 9.19 -8.93 -25.90
C LYS A 266 9.05 -8.33 -24.51
N THR A 267 8.89 -7.04 -24.36
CA THR A 267 8.68 -6.36 -23.08
C THR A 267 7.41 -6.88 -22.39
N LEU A 268 6.31 -7.04 -23.13
CA LEU A 268 5.07 -7.60 -22.60
C LEU A 268 5.24 -9.07 -22.17
N GLU A 269 6.00 -9.86 -22.94
CA GLU A 269 6.33 -11.24 -22.57
C GLU A 269 7.21 -11.30 -21.34
N ASP A 270 8.23 -10.46 -21.25
CA ASP A 270 9.12 -10.36 -20.07
C ASP A 270 8.35 -10.02 -18.79
N LEU A 271 7.41 -9.07 -18.85
CA LEU A 271 6.55 -8.71 -17.73
C LEU A 271 5.62 -9.86 -17.32
N ARG A 272 5.01 -10.58 -18.29
CA ARG A 272 4.18 -11.76 -18.01
C ARG A 272 5.00 -12.91 -17.44
N GLN A 273 6.22 -13.11 -17.96
CA GLN A 273 7.11 -14.18 -17.57
C GLN A 273 7.60 -14.02 -16.14
N VAL A 274 7.99 -12.81 -15.75
CA VAL A 274 8.55 -12.59 -14.42
C VAL A 274 7.51 -12.76 -13.31
N PHE A 275 6.27 -12.32 -13.53
CA PHE A 275 5.12 -12.63 -12.67
C PHE A 275 3.79 -12.11 -13.23
N ASN A 276 2.76 -12.95 -13.26
CA ASN A 276 1.37 -12.55 -13.51
C ASN A 276 0.38 -13.51 -12.85
N ARG A 277 -0.83 -13.04 -12.53
CA ARG A 277 -1.97 -13.83 -12.02
C ARG A 277 -3.08 -13.88 -13.07
N GLY A 278 -2.85 -14.65 -14.17
CA GLY A 278 -3.83 -14.76 -15.25
C GLY A 278 -3.91 -13.53 -16.14
N GLY A 279 -2.75 -12.89 -16.35
CA GLY A 279 -2.61 -11.64 -17.10
C GLY A 279 -2.66 -10.41 -16.19
N PHE A 280 -2.87 -9.25 -16.83
CA PHE A 280 -2.88 -7.95 -16.18
C PHE A 280 -4.24 -7.27 -16.28
N THR A 281 -4.42 -6.21 -15.49
CA THR A 281 -5.58 -5.33 -15.50
C THR A 281 -5.12 -3.87 -15.40
N GLU A 282 -5.90 -2.96 -15.97
CA GLU A 282 -5.71 -1.51 -15.78
C GLU A 282 -6.26 -1.02 -14.43
N GLY A 283 -6.85 -1.91 -13.64
CA GLY A 283 -7.41 -1.57 -12.32
C GLY A 283 -8.63 -0.67 -12.41
N TYR A 284 -8.76 0.23 -11.43
CA TYR A 284 -9.89 1.17 -11.33
C TYR A 284 -9.61 2.54 -11.96
N ALA A 285 -8.35 2.89 -12.19
CA ALA A 285 -7.94 4.23 -12.62
C ALA A 285 -8.57 4.66 -13.96
N LEU A 286 -8.78 3.71 -14.87
CA LEU A 286 -9.30 3.94 -16.23
C LEU A 286 -10.77 3.54 -16.38
N GLU A 287 -11.51 3.41 -15.29
CA GLU A 287 -12.96 3.11 -15.26
C GLU A 287 -13.37 1.84 -16.03
N LYS A 288 -12.40 0.95 -16.31
CA LYS A 288 -12.67 -0.27 -17.06
C LYS A 288 -12.99 -1.44 -16.12
N SER A 289 -13.84 -2.22 -16.61
CA SER A 289 -14.64 -3.34 -16.17
C SER A 289 -14.17 -4.20 -15.00
N ASN A 290 -15.12 -4.47 -14.09
CA ASN A 290 -15.01 -5.44 -13.00
C ASN A 290 -14.62 -6.86 -13.46
N ALA A 291 -15.00 -7.30 -14.68
CA ALA A 291 -14.70 -8.62 -15.22
C ALA A 291 -13.20 -8.79 -15.52
N ALA A 292 -12.55 -7.77 -16.10
CA ALA A 292 -11.12 -7.77 -16.40
C ALA A 292 -10.23 -7.75 -15.15
N LEU A 293 -10.79 -7.34 -14.00
CA LEU A 293 -10.07 -7.21 -12.74
C LEU A 293 -9.69 -8.55 -12.11
N MET A 294 -10.50 -9.62 -12.31
CA MET A 294 -10.46 -10.83 -11.50
C MET A 294 -9.70 -11.99 -12.15
N SER A 295 -9.04 -12.80 -11.32
CA SER A 295 -8.38 -14.06 -11.70
C SER A 295 -9.04 -15.23 -10.95
N TRP A 296 -10.17 -15.72 -11.47
CA TRP A 296 -11.01 -16.71 -10.79
C TRP A 296 -10.47 -18.14 -10.83
N GLN A 297 -9.62 -18.46 -11.82
CA GLN A 297 -9.17 -19.81 -12.04
C GLN A 297 -7.98 -20.19 -11.14
N ARG A 298 -7.07 -19.24 -10.89
CA ARG A 298 -5.82 -19.46 -10.19
C ARG A 298 -5.31 -18.20 -9.49
N PRO A 299 -4.91 -18.26 -8.19
CA PRO A 299 -4.45 -17.11 -7.43
C PRO A 299 -2.93 -16.88 -7.50
N ASN A 300 -2.19 -17.87 -8.05
CA ASN A 300 -0.73 -17.89 -8.08
C ASN A 300 -0.19 -17.41 -9.42
N HIS A 301 1.14 -17.42 -9.57
CA HIS A 301 1.81 -17.13 -10.82
C HIS A 301 1.38 -18.10 -11.94
N TRP A 302 0.99 -17.54 -13.09
CA TRP A 302 0.57 -18.33 -14.23
C TRP A 302 1.73 -18.75 -15.13
N GLY A 303 2.81 -17.95 -15.21
CA GLY A 303 3.87 -18.13 -16.19
C GLY A 303 3.38 -17.90 -17.63
N ILE A 304 4.12 -18.43 -18.58
CA ILE A 304 3.81 -18.38 -20.00
C ILE A 304 3.72 -19.80 -20.55
N GLN A 305 2.69 -20.12 -21.33
CA GLN A 305 2.60 -21.39 -22.03
C GLN A 305 3.71 -21.49 -23.07
N VAL A 306 4.52 -22.54 -22.97
CA VAL A 306 5.69 -22.75 -23.84
C VAL A 306 5.57 -24.00 -24.72
N GLY A 307 4.55 -24.84 -24.48
CA GLY A 307 4.36 -26.02 -25.32
C GLY A 307 3.28 -26.95 -24.83
N LYS A 308 3.22 -28.13 -25.43
CA LYS A 308 2.25 -29.21 -25.13
C LYS A 308 2.95 -30.55 -25.17
N ILE A 309 2.59 -31.47 -24.28
CA ILE A 309 3.14 -32.82 -24.22
C ILE A 309 2.54 -33.66 -25.36
N MET A 310 3.37 -34.13 -26.27
CA MET A 310 2.97 -34.91 -27.43
C MET A 310 3.08 -36.42 -27.22
N SER A 311 4.08 -36.85 -26.41
CA SER A 311 4.26 -38.27 -26.08
C SER A 311 4.99 -38.42 -24.71
N MET A 312 4.81 -39.61 -24.11
CA MET A 312 5.48 -39.96 -22.86
C MET A 312 6.07 -41.36 -22.93
N ARG A 313 7.30 -41.53 -22.42
CA ARG A 313 7.98 -42.81 -22.24
C ARG A 313 8.54 -42.91 -20.81
N GLY A 314 7.79 -43.51 -19.90
CA GLY A 314 8.13 -43.47 -18.48
C GLY A 314 8.16 -42.00 -17.95
N PRO A 315 9.25 -41.54 -17.34
CA PRO A 315 9.35 -40.19 -16.85
C PRO A 315 9.77 -39.16 -17.92
N LEU A 316 10.01 -39.59 -19.16
CA LEU A 316 10.42 -38.72 -20.26
C LEU A 316 9.20 -38.32 -21.09
N ALA A 317 8.99 -37.01 -21.22
CA ALA A 317 7.96 -36.42 -22.05
C ALA A 317 8.58 -35.68 -23.24
N GLN A 318 7.98 -35.81 -24.42
CA GLN A 318 8.29 -34.97 -25.60
C GLN A 318 7.31 -33.80 -25.63
N VAL A 319 7.83 -32.59 -25.57
CA VAL A 319 7.05 -31.35 -25.57
C VAL A 319 7.27 -30.63 -26.90
N LEU A 320 6.21 -30.43 -27.66
CA LEU A 320 6.24 -29.56 -28.85
C LEU A 320 6.20 -28.11 -28.37
N LEU A 321 7.25 -27.36 -28.69
CA LEU A 321 7.43 -26.01 -28.20
C LEU A 321 6.73 -24.96 -29.04
N THR A 322 6.05 -24.03 -28.39
CA THR A 322 5.51 -22.80 -29.01
C THR A 322 6.36 -21.57 -28.71
N LYS A 323 7.28 -21.68 -27.74
CA LYS A 323 8.25 -20.65 -27.37
C LYS A 323 9.61 -21.31 -27.14
N ASN A 324 10.69 -20.52 -27.23
CA ASN A 324 12.03 -21.00 -26.95
C ASN A 324 12.14 -21.49 -25.50
N LEU A 325 12.90 -22.57 -25.29
CA LEU A 325 13.17 -23.16 -23.99
C LEU A 325 14.68 -23.18 -23.75
N ASN A 326 15.11 -22.66 -22.61
CA ASN A 326 16.53 -22.55 -22.24
C ASN A 326 16.87 -23.51 -21.11
N ASN A 327 18.12 -23.96 -21.06
CA ASN A 327 18.62 -24.80 -19.97
C ASN A 327 18.46 -24.07 -18.62
N GLY A 328 17.85 -24.74 -17.64
CA GLY A 328 17.56 -24.17 -16.32
C GLY A 328 16.19 -23.54 -16.19
N ASP A 329 15.36 -23.49 -17.25
CA ASP A 329 13.98 -23.00 -17.15
C ASP A 329 13.17 -23.83 -16.17
N GLY A 330 12.45 -23.16 -15.26
CA GLY A 330 11.51 -23.75 -14.33
C GLY A 330 10.15 -23.91 -15.00
N LEU A 331 9.66 -25.12 -15.10
CA LEU A 331 8.46 -25.47 -15.85
C LEU A 331 7.40 -26.11 -14.98
N GLN A 332 6.15 -26.05 -15.43
CA GLN A 332 5.00 -26.72 -14.83
C GLN A 332 4.11 -27.34 -15.91
N ALA A 333 3.82 -28.61 -15.79
CA ALA A 333 2.81 -29.28 -16.61
C ALA A 333 1.42 -29.11 -15.98
N ARG A 334 0.41 -28.83 -16.81
CA ARG A 334 -0.99 -28.57 -16.42
C ARG A 334 -1.97 -29.32 -17.34
N GLY A 335 -2.89 -30.01 -16.74
CA GLY A 335 -3.95 -30.75 -17.45
C GLY A 335 -4.84 -31.49 -16.46
N GLY A 336 -4.28 -32.27 -15.58
CA GLY A 336 -4.98 -32.92 -14.45
C GLY A 336 -4.48 -32.40 -13.13
N LYS A 337 -3.28 -32.84 -12.74
CA LYS A 337 -2.54 -32.35 -11.56
C LYS A 337 -1.33 -31.55 -12.02
N GLU A 338 -1.05 -30.47 -11.31
CA GLU A 338 0.12 -29.63 -11.60
C GLU A 338 1.41 -30.36 -11.18
N ALA A 339 2.41 -30.35 -12.03
CA ALA A 339 3.72 -30.94 -11.76
C ALA A 339 4.84 -29.96 -12.15
N ASP A 340 5.67 -29.60 -11.17
CA ASP A 340 6.82 -28.73 -11.35
C ASP A 340 8.07 -29.52 -11.72
N PHE A 341 8.86 -29.03 -12.66
CA PHE A 341 10.14 -29.61 -13.06
C PHE A 341 11.07 -28.56 -13.67
N THR A 342 12.36 -28.88 -13.77
CA THR A 342 13.34 -28.00 -14.40
C THR A 342 13.79 -28.60 -15.73
N TYR A 343 13.92 -27.76 -16.74
CA TYR A 343 14.50 -28.17 -18.02
C TYR A 343 16.01 -28.30 -17.93
N SER A 344 16.52 -29.49 -18.23
CA SER A 344 17.95 -29.80 -18.24
C SER A 344 18.38 -30.33 -19.61
N GLY A 345 18.26 -29.50 -20.64
CA GLY A 345 18.57 -29.84 -22.02
C GLY A 345 19.32 -28.71 -22.73
N LYS A 346 19.61 -28.89 -24.01
CA LYS A 346 20.14 -27.82 -24.84
C LYS A 346 19.05 -26.80 -25.10
N ASP A 347 19.42 -25.53 -25.26
CA ASP A 347 18.49 -24.48 -25.69
C ASP A 347 17.79 -24.93 -26.97
N THR A 348 16.46 -24.96 -26.92
CA THR A 348 15.61 -25.51 -27.96
C THR A 348 14.65 -24.43 -28.50
N PRO A 349 14.66 -24.12 -29.80
CA PRO A 349 13.81 -23.06 -30.34
C PRO A 349 12.34 -23.49 -30.44
N ALA A 350 11.44 -22.50 -30.54
CA ALA A 350 10.04 -22.71 -30.86
C ALA A 350 9.86 -23.54 -32.16
N GLY A 351 8.81 -24.36 -32.20
CA GLY A 351 8.52 -25.26 -33.31
C GLY A 351 9.25 -26.62 -33.24
N MET A 352 10.20 -26.78 -32.35
CA MET A 352 10.94 -28.05 -32.15
C MET A 352 10.38 -28.82 -30.96
N GLU A 353 10.73 -30.10 -30.87
CA GLU A 353 10.44 -30.95 -29.72
C GLU A 353 11.57 -30.94 -28.71
N ALA A 354 11.21 -30.74 -27.43
CA ALA A 354 12.12 -30.85 -26.32
C ALA A 354 11.81 -32.08 -25.47
N THR A 355 12.85 -32.82 -25.09
CA THR A 355 12.71 -33.93 -24.11
C THR A 355 12.84 -33.39 -22.69
N VAL A 356 11.81 -33.57 -21.88
CA VAL A 356 11.79 -33.16 -20.47
C VAL A 356 11.58 -34.36 -19.56
N ARG A 357 12.15 -34.31 -18.33
CA ARG A 357 11.94 -35.35 -17.33
C ARG A 357 10.90 -34.88 -16.31
N ILE A 358 9.78 -35.60 -16.25
CA ILE A 358 8.69 -35.33 -15.32
C ILE A 358 8.50 -36.55 -14.43
N ALA A 359 8.75 -36.41 -13.13
CA ALA A 359 8.67 -37.52 -12.18
C ALA A 359 7.21 -37.88 -11.78
N ASP A 360 6.27 -36.94 -11.94
CA ASP A 360 4.86 -37.14 -11.58
C ASP A 360 4.13 -38.00 -12.62
N ARG A 361 3.64 -39.16 -12.18
CA ARG A 361 2.89 -40.12 -13.04
C ARG A 361 1.49 -39.67 -13.44
N GLN A 362 1.00 -38.55 -12.89
CA GLN A 362 -0.35 -38.05 -13.18
C GLN A 362 -0.37 -37.10 -14.41
N VAL A 363 0.80 -36.70 -14.88
CA VAL A 363 0.94 -35.92 -16.13
C VAL A 363 0.67 -36.82 -17.32
N LYS A 364 -0.03 -36.30 -18.33
CA LYS A 364 -0.53 -37.03 -19.48
C LYS A 364 -0.15 -36.36 -20.80
N VAL A 365 -0.22 -37.14 -21.87
CA VAL A 365 -0.18 -36.61 -23.23
C VAL A 365 -1.35 -35.64 -23.42
N GLY A 366 -1.06 -34.48 -24.00
CA GLY A 366 -2.02 -33.40 -24.17
C GLY A 366 -1.97 -32.33 -23.09
N ASP A 367 -1.28 -32.56 -21.96
CA ASP A 367 -1.09 -31.53 -20.93
C ASP A 367 -0.26 -30.36 -21.46
N GLU A 368 -0.62 -29.16 -21.06
CA GLU A 368 0.08 -27.94 -21.42
C GLU A 368 1.29 -27.72 -20.53
N VAL A 369 2.37 -27.19 -21.09
CA VAL A 369 3.59 -26.87 -20.34
C VAL A 369 3.76 -25.35 -20.25
N TYR A 370 3.92 -24.87 -19.03
CA TYR A 370 4.10 -23.46 -18.70
C TYR A 370 5.51 -23.23 -18.14
N ARG A 371 6.16 -22.15 -18.57
CA ARG A 371 7.41 -21.67 -17.99
C ARG A 371 7.09 -20.70 -16.85
N LEU A 372 7.48 -21.06 -15.62
CA LEU A 372 7.34 -20.25 -14.42
C LEU A 372 8.59 -19.39 -14.14
N THR A 373 9.76 -19.90 -14.55
CA THR A 373 11.03 -19.19 -14.38
C THR A 373 11.81 -19.26 -15.68
N ASP A 374 12.18 -18.12 -16.23
CA ASP A 374 13.06 -18.00 -17.42
C ASP A 374 14.50 -17.81 -16.94
N ALA A 375 15.34 -18.84 -17.14
CA ALA A 375 16.73 -18.83 -16.71
C ALA A 375 17.56 -17.75 -17.40
N LYS A 376 17.26 -17.47 -18.67
CA LYS A 376 17.94 -16.43 -19.46
C LYS A 376 17.60 -15.04 -18.96
N GLN A 377 16.31 -14.74 -18.72
CA GLN A 377 15.86 -13.47 -18.15
C GLN A 377 16.49 -13.21 -16.78
N MET A 378 16.52 -14.25 -15.90
CA MET A 378 17.15 -14.16 -14.60
C MET A 378 18.65 -13.85 -14.70
N LYS A 379 19.35 -14.48 -15.65
CA LYS A 379 20.79 -14.25 -15.89
C LYS A 379 21.04 -12.82 -16.38
N GLU A 380 20.27 -12.33 -17.34
CA GLU A 380 20.40 -10.96 -17.87
C GLU A 380 20.29 -9.91 -16.76
N ILE A 381 19.31 -10.03 -15.86
CA ILE A 381 19.18 -9.08 -14.73
C ILE A 381 20.36 -9.19 -13.76
N ARG A 382 20.84 -10.41 -13.44
CA ARG A 382 22.01 -10.58 -12.57
C ARG A 382 23.28 -9.99 -13.19
N GLU A 383 23.45 -10.05 -14.49
CA GLU A 383 24.55 -9.41 -15.20
C GLU A 383 24.47 -7.87 -15.10
N ILE A 384 23.26 -7.31 -15.18
CA ILE A 384 23.04 -5.87 -14.95
C ILE A 384 23.39 -5.50 -13.51
N MET A 385 22.91 -6.26 -12.53
CA MET A 385 23.21 -6.02 -11.11
C MET A 385 24.70 -6.15 -10.76
N GLY A 386 25.43 -6.97 -11.50
CA GLY A 386 26.89 -7.19 -11.30
C GLY A 386 27.77 -6.07 -11.86
N LYS A 387 27.18 -5.08 -12.54
CA LYS A 387 27.88 -3.93 -13.12
C LYS A 387 27.38 -2.64 -12.49
N GLU A 388 28.29 -1.65 -12.37
CA GLU A 388 27.85 -0.30 -12.03
C GLU A 388 27.23 0.36 -13.27
N ASN A 389 25.92 0.57 -13.22
CA ASN A 389 25.17 1.13 -14.34
C ASN A 389 24.75 2.60 -14.10
N VAL A 390 24.85 3.06 -12.86
CA VAL A 390 24.59 4.47 -12.55
C VAL A 390 25.84 5.27 -12.87
N GLN A 391 25.66 6.37 -13.61
CA GLN A 391 26.74 7.25 -14.04
C GLN A 391 26.50 8.63 -13.42
N VAL A 392 27.18 8.93 -12.30
CA VAL A 392 27.17 10.27 -11.69
C VAL A 392 28.26 11.09 -12.39
N PRO A 393 27.89 12.10 -13.18
CA PRO A 393 28.87 12.90 -13.91
C PRO A 393 29.66 13.79 -12.97
N LEU A 394 30.99 13.80 -13.14
CA LEU A 394 31.91 14.67 -12.41
C LEU A 394 32.63 15.61 -13.35
N ASP A 395 32.66 16.88 -13.01
CA ASP A 395 33.51 17.88 -13.59
C ASP A 395 34.77 18.04 -12.75
N MET A 396 35.95 17.89 -13.35
CA MET A 396 37.24 17.95 -12.66
C MET A 396 38.09 19.10 -13.16
N HIS A 397 38.66 19.85 -12.22
CA HIS A 397 39.64 20.91 -12.50
C HIS A 397 40.91 20.63 -11.71
N LEU A 398 42.05 20.48 -12.39
CA LEU A 398 43.36 20.28 -11.78
C LEU A 398 44.20 21.56 -11.92
N TYR A 399 44.58 22.13 -10.79
CA TYR A 399 45.57 23.18 -10.67
C TYR A 399 46.93 22.57 -10.30
N ALA A 400 47.97 22.82 -11.09
CA ALA A 400 49.32 22.27 -10.87
C ALA A 400 50.39 23.25 -11.36
N MET A 401 50.98 24.03 -10.44
CA MET A 401 52.09 24.95 -10.69
C MET A 401 53.35 24.48 -9.99
N PRO A 402 54.58 24.63 -10.59
CA PRO A 402 55.80 24.31 -9.94
C PRO A 402 55.96 25.01 -8.57
N ASP A 403 56.54 24.29 -7.61
CA ASP A 403 56.76 24.69 -6.21
C ASP A 403 55.47 24.93 -5.40
N GLU A 404 54.30 24.68 -5.98
CA GLU A 404 53.01 24.74 -5.29
C GLU A 404 52.37 23.36 -5.08
N LEU A 405 51.49 23.24 -4.08
CA LEU A 405 50.72 22.02 -3.88
C LEU A 405 49.63 21.92 -4.96
N PRO A 406 49.53 20.79 -5.66
CA PRO A 406 48.46 20.59 -6.64
C PRO A 406 47.10 20.55 -5.97
N ILE A 407 46.07 21.09 -6.66
CA ILE A 407 44.70 21.09 -6.17
C ILE A 407 43.81 20.45 -7.23
N LEU A 408 43.08 19.42 -6.84
CA LEU A 408 42.01 18.83 -7.66
C LEU A 408 40.62 19.26 -7.10
N THR A 409 39.90 20.03 -7.89
CA THR A 409 38.52 20.38 -7.60
C THR A 409 37.61 19.46 -8.39
N VAL A 410 36.61 18.90 -7.72
CA VAL A 410 35.61 17.99 -8.29
C VAL A 410 34.23 18.53 -7.97
N CYS A 411 33.39 18.64 -8.99
CA CYS A 411 31.98 19.04 -8.87
C CYS A 411 31.09 17.94 -9.42
N ASP A 412 29.95 17.70 -8.77
CA ASP A 412 28.93 16.76 -9.24
C ASP A 412 27.68 17.46 -9.78
N ASP A 413 26.73 16.66 -10.30
CA ASP A 413 25.44 17.08 -10.83
C ASP A 413 24.47 17.66 -9.77
N ASN A 414 24.71 17.41 -8.48
CA ASN A 414 23.93 17.96 -7.37
C ASN A 414 24.47 19.28 -6.81
N GLY A 415 25.57 19.79 -7.39
CA GLY A 415 26.20 21.03 -6.98
C GLY A 415 27.16 20.92 -5.81
N HIS A 416 27.53 19.70 -5.39
CA HIS A 416 28.62 19.54 -4.45
C HIS A 416 29.94 19.88 -5.15
N SER A 417 30.78 20.70 -4.49
CA SER A 417 32.10 21.08 -4.96
C SER A 417 33.10 20.87 -3.85
N ILE A 418 34.11 20.06 -4.10
CA ILE A 418 35.18 19.77 -3.18
C ILE A 418 36.54 20.03 -3.81
N SER A 419 37.54 20.42 -3.00
CA SER A 419 38.88 20.66 -3.44
C SER A 419 39.86 19.91 -2.53
N VAL A 420 40.68 19.05 -3.13
CA VAL A 420 41.70 18.26 -2.44
C VAL A 420 43.06 18.80 -2.82
N LYS A 421 43.92 19.06 -1.80
CA LYS A 421 45.30 19.47 -1.98
C LYS A 421 46.24 18.25 -1.90
N GLY A 422 47.18 18.18 -2.80
CA GLY A 422 48.24 17.18 -2.72
C GLY A 422 49.17 17.41 -1.52
N GLU A 423 49.89 16.36 -1.11
CA GLU A 423 50.79 16.40 0.05
C GLU A 423 52.18 16.96 -0.30
N THR A 424 52.57 16.89 -1.57
CA THR A 424 53.91 17.32 -2.03
C THR A 424 53.78 18.37 -3.13
N PRO A 425 54.64 19.41 -3.11
CA PRO A 425 54.70 20.40 -4.19
C PRO A 425 54.98 19.74 -5.55
N VAL A 426 54.55 20.39 -6.60
CA VAL A 426 54.75 19.96 -7.99
C VAL A 426 56.14 20.36 -8.44
N ASP A 427 56.88 19.44 -9.05
CA ASP A 427 58.19 19.73 -9.62
C ASP A 427 58.06 20.45 -10.95
N ALA A 428 59.09 21.26 -11.30
CA ALA A 428 59.24 21.75 -12.65
C ALA A 428 59.64 20.61 -13.62
N ALA A 429 58.99 20.54 -14.78
CA ALA A 429 59.24 19.50 -15.77
C ALA A 429 60.65 19.63 -16.37
N GLN A 430 61.44 18.57 -16.25
CA GLN A 430 62.80 18.50 -16.84
C GLN A 430 62.78 17.98 -18.27
N GLN A 431 61.86 17.08 -18.63
CA GLN A 431 61.79 16.48 -19.98
C GLN A 431 60.41 16.63 -20.58
N ARG A 432 59.35 16.23 -19.85
CA ARG A 432 57.97 16.28 -20.33
C ARG A 432 57.04 16.90 -19.28
N ALA A 433 56.47 18.01 -19.63
CA ALA A 433 55.48 18.66 -18.79
C ALA A 433 54.15 17.85 -18.76
N LEU A 434 53.41 18.00 -17.69
CA LEU A 434 52.04 17.44 -17.53
C LEU A 434 51.17 18.00 -18.65
N ASP A 435 50.61 17.11 -19.46
CA ASP A 435 49.62 17.48 -20.47
C ASP A 435 48.20 17.09 -20.02
N ALA A 436 47.19 17.82 -20.55
CA ALA A 436 45.80 17.66 -20.18
C ALA A 436 45.28 16.24 -20.48
N GLU A 437 45.69 15.63 -21.60
CA GLU A 437 45.21 14.30 -21.98
C GLU A 437 45.79 13.20 -21.08
N ALA A 438 47.04 13.30 -20.69
CA ALA A 438 47.64 12.37 -19.75
C ALA A 438 47.01 12.48 -18.35
N ALA A 439 46.79 13.70 -17.85
CA ALA A 439 46.11 13.94 -16.59
C ALA A 439 44.67 13.42 -16.62
N LYS A 440 43.90 13.78 -17.66
CA LYS A 440 42.51 13.31 -17.90
C LYS A 440 42.44 11.79 -17.92
N LYS A 441 43.34 11.12 -18.64
CA LYS A 441 43.39 9.66 -18.72
C LYS A 441 43.63 9.01 -17.35
N GLN A 442 44.44 9.64 -16.50
CA GLN A 442 44.75 9.08 -15.17
C GLN A 442 43.66 9.37 -14.15
N LEU A 443 43.11 10.59 -14.12
CA LEU A 443 42.07 11.02 -13.22
C LEU A 443 40.67 10.39 -13.61
N GLY A 444 40.47 10.16 -14.91
CA GLY A 444 39.26 9.52 -15.44
C GLY A 444 39.19 8.00 -15.26
N LYS A 445 40.15 7.37 -14.55
CA LYS A 445 40.09 5.95 -14.18
C LYS A 445 39.08 5.74 -13.01
N LEU A 446 37.81 5.82 -13.31
CA LEU A 446 36.69 5.79 -12.33
C LEU A 446 36.00 4.42 -12.26
N GLY A 447 36.53 3.40 -12.96
CA GLY A 447 35.92 2.06 -12.97
C GLY A 447 35.78 1.46 -11.57
N GLY A 448 34.62 0.79 -11.33
CA GLY A 448 34.26 0.24 -10.02
C GLY A 448 33.65 1.26 -9.05
N THR A 449 33.38 2.49 -9.51
CA THR A 449 32.64 3.54 -8.78
C THR A 449 31.42 3.98 -9.57
N PRO A 450 30.41 4.62 -8.96
CA PRO A 450 29.26 5.15 -9.69
C PRO A 450 29.55 6.44 -10.47
N TYR A 451 30.80 6.88 -10.51
CA TYR A 451 31.18 8.15 -11.10
C TYR A 451 31.66 8.00 -12.55
N SER A 452 31.38 9.04 -13.36
CA SER A 452 31.88 9.18 -14.72
C SER A 452 32.47 10.57 -14.93
N LEU A 453 33.53 10.68 -15.74
CA LEU A 453 34.12 11.98 -16.04
C LEU A 453 33.32 12.69 -17.13
N ASN A 454 32.65 13.80 -16.78
CA ASN A 454 31.93 14.66 -17.72
C ASN A 454 32.88 15.66 -18.41
N SER A 455 33.61 16.44 -17.64
CA SER A 455 34.57 17.40 -18.16
C SER A 455 35.86 17.38 -17.34
N PHE A 456 36.96 17.82 -17.98
CA PHE A 456 38.26 17.96 -17.33
C PHE A 456 38.96 19.23 -17.85
N THR A 457 39.46 20.04 -16.92
CA THR A 457 40.28 21.20 -17.22
C THR A 457 41.59 21.13 -16.43
N LEU A 458 42.66 21.59 -17.06
CA LEU A 458 44.02 21.67 -16.47
C LEU A 458 44.52 23.10 -16.49
N GLU A 459 44.85 23.62 -15.32
CA GLU A 459 45.66 24.85 -15.18
C GLU A 459 47.05 24.49 -14.71
N SER A 460 48.02 24.57 -15.64
CA SER A 460 49.37 24.13 -15.38
C SER A 460 50.35 24.90 -16.28
N ARG A 461 51.56 25.17 -15.73
CA ARG A 461 52.66 25.77 -16.48
C ARG A 461 53.96 25.05 -16.16
N ASN A 462 54.48 24.30 -17.13
CA ASN A 462 55.74 23.53 -17.02
C ASN A 462 55.87 22.65 -15.75
N ALA A 463 54.75 22.06 -15.32
CA ALA A 463 54.69 21.21 -14.12
C ALA A 463 54.92 19.76 -14.46
N PHE A 464 55.47 19.00 -13.51
CA PHE A 464 55.62 17.55 -13.58
C PHE A 464 54.86 16.90 -12.39
N MET A 465 54.01 15.95 -12.68
CA MET A 465 53.34 15.13 -11.67
C MET A 465 53.48 13.66 -11.99
N THR A 466 53.73 12.87 -10.96
CA THR A 466 53.75 11.42 -11.09
C THR A 466 52.36 10.84 -11.17
N ALA A 467 52.20 9.66 -11.77
CA ALA A 467 50.92 8.93 -11.74
C ALA A 467 50.45 8.62 -10.31
N GLY A 468 51.38 8.47 -9.35
CA GLY A 468 51.09 8.30 -7.93
C GLY A 468 50.36 9.49 -7.32
N MET A 469 50.85 10.72 -7.57
CA MET A 469 50.25 11.97 -7.10
C MET A 469 48.81 12.13 -7.66
N LEU A 470 48.64 11.93 -8.98
CA LEU A 470 47.31 12.00 -9.62
C LEU A 470 46.36 10.94 -9.07
N ASN A 471 46.82 9.73 -8.79
CA ASN A 471 45.99 8.67 -8.20
C ASN A 471 45.59 8.96 -6.74
N SER A 472 46.49 9.59 -5.95
CA SER A 472 46.19 9.99 -4.58
C SER A 472 45.09 11.06 -4.56
N LEU A 473 45.28 12.13 -5.37
CA LEU A 473 44.26 13.19 -5.52
C LEU A 473 42.91 12.62 -5.96
N ARG A 474 42.90 11.74 -6.97
CA ARG A 474 41.66 11.11 -7.44
C ARG A 474 40.98 10.32 -6.32
N ARG A 475 41.68 9.45 -5.61
CA ARG A 475 41.08 8.63 -4.54
C ARG A 475 40.52 9.48 -3.42
N GLU A 476 41.26 10.46 -2.96
CA GLU A 476 40.84 11.38 -1.91
C GLU A 476 39.60 12.21 -2.36
N SER A 477 39.65 12.73 -3.60
CA SER A 477 38.53 13.51 -4.15
C SER A 477 37.25 12.67 -4.29
N LEU A 478 37.38 11.41 -4.72
CA LEU A 478 36.19 10.51 -4.81
C LEU A 478 35.62 10.18 -3.44
N GLU A 479 36.44 10.01 -2.42
CA GLU A 479 35.95 9.79 -1.06
C GLU A 479 35.30 11.04 -0.50
N GLN A 480 35.87 12.22 -0.69
CA GLN A 480 35.27 13.47 -0.23
C GLN A 480 33.93 13.80 -0.94
N ILE A 481 33.82 13.57 -2.25
CA ILE A 481 32.56 13.75 -2.97
C ILE A 481 31.52 12.72 -2.52
N ARG A 482 31.89 11.46 -2.26
CA ARG A 482 31.02 10.44 -1.67
C ARG A 482 30.45 10.91 -0.33
N LEU A 483 31.34 11.37 0.57
CA LEU A 483 30.93 11.90 1.88
C LEU A 483 30.01 13.11 1.76
N ALA A 484 30.24 14.00 0.81
CA ALA A 484 29.35 15.12 0.54
C ALA A 484 27.96 14.69 0.06
N ARG A 485 27.89 13.67 -0.81
CA ARG A 485 26.62 13.12 -1.32
C ARG A 485 25.78 12.40 -0.27
N ILE A 486 26.44 11.69 0.66
CA ILE A 486 25.74 10.96 1.73
C ILE A 486 25.49 11.82 2.98
N ALA A 487 26.03 13.03 3.03
CA ALA A 487 25.87 13.92 4.18
C ALA A 487 24.38 14.20 4.46
N PRO A 488 23.98 14.29 5.74
CA PRO A 488 22.59 14.61 6.11
C PRO A 488 22.12 15.91 5.49
N LYS A 489 20.99 15.86 4.78
CA LYS A 489 20.34 17.07 4.26
C LYS A 489 19.61 17.76 5.41
N GLN A 490 19.76 19.08 5.52
CA GLN A 490 18.90 19.86 6.42
C GLN A 490 17.48 19.86 5.86
N THR A 491 16.61 19.03 6.42
CA THR A 491 15.19 19.01 6.07
C THR A 491 14.41 19.91 7.01
N ASN A 492 13.69 20.88 6.45
CA ASN A 492 12.75 21.71 7.21
C ASN A 492 11.39 21.00 7.27
N GLY A 493 11.26 20.02 8.13
CA GLY A 493 9.98 19.43 8.46
C GLY A 493 9.05 20.45 9.09
N ARG A 494 7.76 20.40 8.75
CA ARG A 494 6.75 21.28 9.36
C ARG A 494 6.12 20.57 10.54
N SER A 495 6.32 21.09 11.75
CA SER A 495 5.54 20.69 12.93
C SER A 495 4.16 21.36 12.88
N VAL A 496 3.12 20.58 12.79
CA VAL A 496 1.71 21.05 12.74
C VAL A 496 0.90 20.50 13.93
N CYS A 497 1.58 20.08 15.02
CA CYS A 497 0.91 19.49 16.17
C CYS A 497 0.21 20.56 17.03
N ALA A 498 -1.14 20.64 16.91
CA ALA A 498 -1.93 21.33 17.92
C ALA A 498 -1.96 20.54 19.23
N VAL A 499 -1.71 21.23 20.35
CA VAL A 499 -1.96 20.67 21.70
C VAL A 499 -3.47 20.54 21.86
N CYS A 500 -3.96 19.33 22.11
CA CYS A 500 -5.38 19.06 22.32
C CYS A 500 -5.57 18.29 23.62
N SER A 501 -6.51 18.74 24.45
CA SER A 501 -7.05 17.95 25.55
C SER A 501 -8.08 16.97 25.00
N LEU A 502 -7.99 15.70 25.43
CA LEU A 502 -9.00 14.71 25.05
C LEU A 502 -10.33 15.01 25.75
N PRO A 503 -11.48 14.76 25.09
CA PRO A 503 -12.80 15.01 25.66
C PRO A 503 -13.03 14.11 26.89
N ALA A 504 -13.98 14.54 27.74
CA ALA A 504 -14.42 13.76 28.90
C ALA A 504 -14.97 12.40 28.44
N GLN A 505 -14.74 11.39 29.27
CA GLN A 505 -15.22 10.03 29.02
C GLN A 505 -16.71 9.95 29.26
N GLU A 506 -17.42 9.32 28.34
CA GLU A 506 -18.86 9.02 28.42
C GLU A 506 -19.07 7.52 28.43
N LYS A 507 -20.17 7.07 29.05
CA LYS A 507 -20.53 5.67 29.15
C LYS A 507 -21.94 5.49 28.56
N LEU A 508 -22.02 5.33 27.22
CA LEU A 508 -23.25 5.29 26.47
C LEU A 508 -23.49 3.90 25.86
N LEU A 509 -24.75 3.55 25.67
CA LEU A 509 -25.19 2.45 24.83
C LEU A 509 -25.66 3.01 23.47
N ILE A 510 -24.91 2.68 22.41
CA ILE A 510 -25.14 3.18 21.06
C ILE A 510 -25.67 2.04 20.21
N VAL A 511 -26.75 2.28 19.50
CA VAL A 511 -27.27 1.35 18.49
C VAL A 511 -26.93 1.86 17.09
N GLN A 512 -26.37 0.99 16.27
CA GLN A 512 -26.16 1.25 14.84
C GLN A 512 -27.04 0.30 14.02
N SER A 513 -27.85 0.83 13.10
CA SER A 513 -28.72 0.04 12.25
C SER A 513 -28.95 0.71 10.89
N GLU A 514 -29.28 -0.11 9.88
CA GLU A 514 -29.76 0.36 8.56
C GLU A 514 -31.22 0.85 8.65
N ASN A 515 -32.01 0.33 9.58
CA ASN A 515 -33.45 0.61 9.73
C ASN A 515 -33.72 1.73 10.76
N LEU A 516 -33.94 2.94 10.27
CA LEU A 516 -34.21 4.09 11.13
C LEU A 516 -35.59 3.95 11.87
N SER A 517 -36.56 3.21 11.32
CA SER A 517 -37.85 3.03 11.95
C SER A 517 -37.82 2.28 13.28
N ALA A 518 -36.78 1.48 13.52
CA ALA A 518 -36.56 0.79 14.79
C ALA A 518 -36.07 1.71 15.92
N ALA A 519 -35.56 2.90 15.58
CA ALA A 519 -34.83 3.76 16.52
C ALA A 519 -35.64 4.12 17.76
N LYS A 520 -36.93 4.55 17.61
CA LYS A 520 -37.78 4.96 18.72
C LYS A 520 -37.98 3.85 19.75
N GLU A 521 -38.17 2.61 19.27
CA GLU A 521 -38.38 1.46 20.13
C GLU A 521 -37.08 1.02 20.83
N LEU A 522 -35.94 1.07 20.12
CA LEU A 522 -34.64 0.70 20.69
C LEU A 522 -34.13 1.74 21.70
N MET A 523 -34.42 3.03 21.48
CA MET A 523 -34.17 4.09 22.47
C MET A 523 -35.04 3.87 23.73
N ALA A 524 -36.31 3.50 23.59
CA ALA A 524 -37.19 3.15 24.72
C ALA A 524 -36.69 1.91 25.50
N CYS A 525 -35.95 0.99 24.87
CA CYS A 525 -35.33 -0.16 25.53
C CYS A 525 -33.97 0.17 26.22
N GLY A 526 -33.55 1.44 26.17
CA GLY A 526 -32.36 1.91 26.91
C GLY A 526 -31.12 2.25 26.07
N ALA A 527 -31.23 2.37 24.74
CA ALA A 527 -30.17 2.97 23.96
C ALA A 527 -30.10 4.49 24.24
N ASP A 528 -28.88 5.06 24.30
CA ASP A 528 -28.65 6.49 24.52
C ASP A 528 -28.49 7.26 23.21
N ALA A 529 -28.05 6.59 22.16
CA ALA A 529 -27.83 7.18 20.84
C ALA A 529 -28.14 6.17 19.72
N PHE A 530 -28.55 6.69 18.57
CA PHE A 530 -28.81 5.89 17.38
C PHE A 530 -27.97 6.37 16.20
N GLU A 531 -27.16 5.48 15.65
CA GLU A 531 -26.36 5.69 14.45
C GLU A 531 -27.07 5.06 13.24
N TRP A 532 -27.52 5.89 12.33
CA TRP A 532 -28.20 5.45 11.13
C TRP A 532 -27.19 5.21 9.99
N GLN A 533 -27.11 3.98 9.51
CA GLN A 533 -26.26 3.56 8.41
C GLN A 533 -27.11 3.13 7.20
N PRO A 534 -27.65 4.05 6.39
CA PRO A 534 -28.53 3.72 5.28
C PRO A 534 -27.84 2.84 4.24
N GLN A 535 -28.63 2.03 3.50
CA GLN A 535 -28.11 1.26 2.35
C GLN A 535 -28.00 2.13 1.09
N VAL A 536 -28.68 3.26 1.02
CA VAL A 536 -28.72 4.18 -0.14
C VAL A 536 -28.43 5.59 0.32
N TYR A 537 -27.34 6.16 -0.19
CA TYR A 537 -26.88 7.53 0.12
C TYR A 537 -27.25 8.53 -0.98
N ARG A 538 -28.47 8.44 -1.51
CA ARG A 538 -29.03 9.41 -2.45
C ARG A 538 -29.96 10.39 -1.72
N GLU A 539 -29.83 11.68 -2.01
CA GLU A 539 -30.59 12.74 -1.31
C GLU A 539 -32.09 12.43 -1.16
N LYS A 540 -32.73 12.01 -2.25
CA LYS A 540 -34.14 11.66 -2.26
C LYS A 540 -34.50 10.55 -1.26
N GLU A 541 -33.72 9.50 -1.19
CA GLU A 541 -33.96 8.37 -0.28
C GLU A 541 -33.66 8.73 1.17
N LEU A 542 -32.56 9.43 1.42
CA LEU A 542 -32.24 9.92 2.77
C LEU A 542 -33.31 10.81 3.31
N ARG A 543 -33.84 11.75 2.48
CA ARG A 543 -34.95 12.65 2.85
C ARG A 543 -36.20 11.86 3.15
N ARG A 544 -36.61 10.94 2.26
CA ARG A 544 -37.81 10.11 2.44
C ARG A 544 -37.78 9.36 3.78
N VAL A 545 -36.66 8.69 4.09
CA VAL A 545 -36.54 7.91 5.34
C VAL A 545 -36.55 8.81 6.56
N LEU A 546 -35.96 9.99 6.53
CA LEU A 546 -36.07 10.96 7.63
C LEU A 546 -37.53 11.47 7.79
N ASP A 547 -38.21 11.77 6.69
CA ASP A 547 -39.58 12.30 6.73
C ASP A 547 -40.57 11.26 7.27
N GLU A 548 -40.34 9.97 7.03
CA GLU A 548 -41.07 8.85 7.62
C GLU A 548 -40.83 8.67 9.13
N ASN A 549 -39.75 9.27 9.68
CA ASN A 549 -39.33 9.15 11.09
C ASN A 549 -39.05 10.52 11.74
N PRO A 550 -40.08 11.39 11.86
CA PRO A 550 -39.90 12.78 12.28
C PRO A 550 -39.45 12.94 13.75
N ASP A 551 -39.77 11.97 14.59
CA ASP A 551 -39.51 12.00 16.05
C ASP A 551 -38.08 11.51 16.41
N VAL A 552 -37.24 11.14 15.42
CA VAL A 552 -35.92 10.58 15.65
C VAL A 552 -34.83 11.53 15.11
N GLN A 553 -33.82 11.78 15.93
CA GLN A 553 -32.59 12.52 15.51
C GLN A 553 -31.41 11.57 15.49
N PRO A 554 -31.18 10.83 14.38
CA PRO A 554 -30.06 9.89 14.32
C PRO A 554 -28.75 10.62 14.04
N ALA A 555 -27.60 9.98 14.35
CA ALA A 555 -26.34 10.33 13.76
C ALA A 555 -26.19 9.59 12.43
N LEU A 556 -25.86 10.32 11.36
CA LEU A 556 -25.65 9.71 10.04
C LEU A 556 -24.27 9.10 9.95
N VAL A 557 -24.19 7.79 9.69
CA VAL A 557 -22.91 7.10 9.45
C VAL A 557 -22.44 7.38 8.02
N LEU A 558 -21.30 8.03 7.85
CA LEU A 558 -20.74 8.34 6.55
C LEU A 558 -19.98 7.13 5.98
N PRO A 559 -20.13 6.80 4.68
CA PRO A 559 -19.29 5.78 4.04
C PRO A 559 -17.80 6.13 4.09
N ALA A 560 -16.95 5.13 4.28
CA ALA A 560 -15.49 5.35 4.28
C ALA A 560 -14.94 5.69 2.89
N VAL A 561 -15.64 5.34 1.83
CA VAL A 561 -15.28 5.62 0.44
C VAL A 561 -16.39 6.48 -0.19
N LEU A 562 -16.02 7.67 -0.61
CA LEU A 562 -16.86 8.64 -1.29
C LEU A 562 -16.01 9.40 -2.30
N HIS A 563 -16.49 9.55 -3.54
CA HIS A 563 -15.90 10.48 -4.49
C HIS A 563 -16.02 11.91 -3.98
N SER A 564 -15.23 12.82 -4.51
CA SER A 564 -15.17 14.21 -4.06
C SER A 564 -16.52 14.93 -4.15
N ASP A 565 -17.26 14.72 -5.22
CA ASP A 565 -18.60 15.26 -5.44
C ASP A 565 -19.66 14.59 -4.57
N GLU A 566 -19.63 13.27 -4.38
CA GLU A 566 -20.53 12.55 -3.47
C GLU A 566 -20.39 13.07 -2.03
N LEU A 567 -19.14 13.29 -1.58
CA LEU A 567 -18.89 13.87 -0.25
C LEU A 567 -19.40 15.31 -0.16
N ALA A 568 -19.23 16.12 -1.20
CA ALA A 568 -19.75 17.48 -1.25
C ALA A 568 -21.27 17.51 -1.20
N HIS A 569 -21.97 16.70 -2.01
CA HIS A 569 -23.42 16.60 -2.01
C HIS A 569 -23.97 16.12 -0.65
N LEU A 570 -23.31 15.12 -0.05
CA LEU A 570 -23.70 14.62 1.27
C LEU A 570 -23.50 15.67 2.37
N TYR A 571 -22.43 16.45 2.29
CA TYR A 571 -22.18 17.58 3.18
C TYR A 571 -23.29 18.63 3.07
N GLU A 572 -23.65 19.06 1.85
CA GLU A 572 -24.76 20.00 1.63
C GLU A 572 -26.08 19.48 2.16
N TRP A 573 -26.35 18.17 1.96
CA TRP A 573 -27.55 17.53 2.47
C TRP A 573 -27.59 17.56 4.00
N VAL A 574 -26.49 17.26 4.68
CA VAL A 574 -26.36 17.36 6.15
C VAL A 574 -26.57 18.79 6.62
N CYS A 575 -26.00 19.80 5.93
CA CYS A 575 -26.22 21.19 6.26
C CYS A 575 -27.70 21.60 6.21
N LYS A 576 -28.43 21.15 5.19
CA LYS A 576 -29.89 21.40 5.04
C LYS A 576 -30.73 20.70 6.09
N ASN A 577 -30.23 19.59 6.67
CA ASN A 577 -30.97 18.74 7.61
C ASN A 577 -30.38 18.73 9.03
N ALA A 578 -29.49 19.67 9.36
CA ALA A 578 -28.72 19.68 10.61
C ALA A 578 -29.57 19.56 11.88
N VAL A 579 -30.73 20.25 11.91
CA VAL A 579 -31.65 20.22 13.05
C VAL A 579 -32.32 18.85 13.28
N ARG A 580 -32.23 17.97 12.30
CA ARG A 580 -32.82 16.62 12.33
C ARG A 580 -31.80 15.52 12.62
N LEU A 581 -30.53 15.88 12.77
CA LEU A 581 -29.42 14.96 13.01
C LEU A 581 -28.75 15.27 14.34
N SER A 582 -28.49 14.25 15.13
CA SER A 582 -27.69 14.38 16.37
C SER A 582 -26.19 14.47 16.09
N GLY A 583 -25.74 14.05 14.91
CA GLY A 583 -24.34 14.08 14.51
C GLY A 583 -24.05 13.37 13.20
N VAL A 584 -22.77 13.27 12.86
CA VAL A 584 -22.25 12.43 11.79
C VAL A 584 -21.15 11.50 12.33
N VAL A 585 -21.08 10.27 11.82
CA VAL A 585 -20.03 9.31 12.15
C VAL A 585 -19.07 9.21 10.97
N ALA A 586 -17.90 9.82 11.11
CA ALA A 586 -16.87 9.88 10.07
C ALA A 586 -16.04 8.58 10.05
N ASN A 587 -15.85 7.98 8.89
CA ASN A 587 -15.11 6.75 8.67
C ASN A 587 -13.88 6.92 7.77
N ASN A 588 -13.56 8.16 7.38
CA ASN A 588 -12.43 8.50 6.53
C ASN A 588 -11.78 9.80 7.01
N PRO A 589 -10.46 9.91 7.04
CA PRO A 589 -9.77 11.15 7.46
C PRO A 589 -10.23 12.38 6.68
N GLY A 590 -10.45 12.28 5.37
CA GLY A 590 -10.87 13.40 4.52
C GLY A 590 -12.20 14.03 4.92
N GLN A 591 -13.05 13.30 5.65
CA GLN A 591 -14.33 13.83 6.13
C GLN A 591 -14.17 14.88 7.23
N PHE A 592 -13.00 14.93 7.88
CA PHE A 592 -12.66 15.97 8.87
C PHE A 592 -12.15 17.28 8.24
N GLU A 593 -11.93 17.32 6.95
CA GLU A 593 -11.63 18.58 6.24
C GLU A 593 -12.86 19.50 6.18
N LEU A 594 -14.04 18.93 6.29
CA LEU A 594 -15.31 19.65 6.23
C LEU A 594 -15.74 20.11 7.64
N LYS A 595 -16.28 21.35 7.71
CA LYS A 595 -16.83 21.88 8.97
C LYS A 595 -18.31 21.50 9.08
N TRP A 596 -18.55 20.31 9.63
CA TRP A 596 -19.92 19.81 9.82
C TRP A 596 -20.73 20.70 10.76
N PRO A 597 -22.02 20.99 10.45
CA PRO A 597 -22.88 21.81 11.31
C PRO A 597 -23.43 21.04 12.52
N VAL A 598 -23.06 19.77 12.68
CA VAL A 598 -23.48 18.84 13.73
C VAL A 598 -22.24 18.19 14.36
N PRO A 599 -22.37 17.60 15.57
CA PRO A 599 -21.27 16.86 16.20
C PRO A 599 -20.67 15.80 15.29
N VAL A 600 -19.32 15.63 15.35
CA VAL A 600 -18.59 14.61 14.57
C VAL A 600 -18.09 13.53 15.51
N TRP A 601 -18.38 12.29 15.17
CA TRP A 601 -17.87 11.11 15.86
C TRP A 601 -17.02 10.30 14.90
N GLY A 602 -15.99 9.62 15.41
CA GLY A 602 -15.14 8.76 14.60
C GLY A 602 -15.63 7.32 14.61
N GLY A 603 -15.82 6.76 13.42
CA GLY A 603 -16.21 5.38 13.22
C GLY A 603 -15.04 4.41 13.12
N GLN A 604 -15.37 3.13 12.84
CA GLN A 604 -14.41 2.02 12.74
C GLN A 604 -13.36 2.24 11.66
N GLY A 605 -13.71 2.92 10.55
CA GLY A 605 -12.82 3.16 9.41
C GLY A 605 -11.61 4.03 9.71
N LEU A 606 -11.58 4.74 10.86
CA LEU A 606 -10.44 5.55 11.29
C LEU A 606 -9.32 4.72 11.95
N ASN A 607 -9.55 3.44 12.24
CA ASN A 607 -8.55 2.50 12.75
C ASN A 607 -7.81 2.97 14.03
N VAL A 608 -8.52 3.51 15.03
CA VAL A 608 -7.91 4.08 16.24
C VAL A 608 -7.38 2.97 17.16
N MET A 609 -6.04 2.88 17.33
CA MET A 609 -5.36 1.90 18.19
C MET A 609 -4.52 2.52 19.30
N ASN A 610 -4.26 3.83 19.27
CA ASN A 610 -3.44 4.54 20.24
C ASN A 610 -4.00 5.94 20.54
N ALA A 611 -3.58 6.50 21.67
CA ALA A 611 -4.05 7.80 22.14
C ALA A 611 -3.58 8.97 21.27
N GLU A 612 -2.43 8.85 20.59
CA GLU A 612 -1.95 9.90 19.70
C GLU A 612 -2.81 10.00 18.43
N CYS A 613 -3.29 8.86 17.90
CA CYS A 613 -4.30 8.84 16.85
C CYS A 613 -5.63 9.48 17.31
N ALA A 614 -6.04 9.19 18.54
CA ALA A 614 -7.23 9.81 19.14
C ALA A 614 -7.08 11.34 19.29
N LYS A 615 -5.93 11.81 19.78
CA LYS A 615 -5.62 13.25 19.87
C LYS A 615 -5.64 13.93 18.50
N PHE A 616 -5.18 13.24 17.45
CA PHE A 616 -5.23 13.76 16.09
C PHE A 616 -6.68 14.08 15.67
N PHE A 617 -7.58 13.11 15.73
CA PHE A 617 -8.97 13.31 15.31
C PHE A 617 -9.76 14.22 16.25
N THR A 618 -9.43 14.22 17.57
CA THR A 618 -10.03 15.15 18.52
C THR A 618 -9.66 16.60 18.21
N ALA A 619 -8.40 16.86 17.82
CA ALA A 619 -7.96 18.18 17.39
C ALA A 619 -8.71 18.66 16.11
N LEU A 620 -9.21 17.75 15.31
CA LEU A 620 -10.05 18.01 14.14
C LEU A 620 -11.56 18.09 14.46
N GLY A 621 -11.94 17.96 15.75
CA GLY A 621 -13.31 18.14 16.23
C GLY A 621 -14.07 16.84 16.54
N ALA A 622 -13.42 15.68 16.53
CA ALA A 622 -14.08 14.44 16.95
C ALA A 622 -14.39 14.46 18.45
N GLN A 623 -15.67 14.25 18.81
CA GLN A 623 -16.11 14.23 20.21
C GLN A 623 -16.01 12.84 20.83
N ARG A 624 -16.11 11.78 20.04
CA ARG A 624 -15.88 10.38 20.43
C ARG A 624 -15.31 9.59 19.27
N LEU A 625 -14.59 8.51 19.58
CA LEU A 625 -13.87 7.71 18.57
C LEU A 625 -14.12 6.22 18.78
N THR A 626 -14.38 5.48 17.73
CA THR A 626 -14.47 4.02 17.80
C THR A 626 -13.06 3.42 17.88
N ALA A 627 -12.77 2.71 18.98
CA ALA A 627 -11.54 1.94 19.13
C ALA A 627 -11.55 0.75 18.15
N SER A 628 -10.38 0.41 17.61
CA SER A 628 -10.26 -0.69 16.67
C SER A 628 -10.72 -2.02 17.28
N CYS A 629 -11.52 -2.79 16.55
CA CYS A 629 -11.97 -4.13 16.94
C CYS A 629 -10.84 -5.18 16.92
N GLU A 630 -9.65 -4.82 16.49
CA GLU A 630 -8.45 -5.65 16.53
C GLU A 630 -7.75 -5.62 17.90
N LEU A 631 -8.12 -4.68 18.78
CA LEU A 631 -7.56 -4.56 20.13
C LEU A 631 -8.17 -5.60 21.08
N ASN A 632 -7.32 -6.18 21.94
CA ASN A 632 -7.79 -7.01 23.03
C ASN A 632 -8.16 -6.18 24.27
N LEU A 633 -8.73 -6.84 25.30
CA LEU A 633 -9.21 -6.17 26.51
C LEU A 633 -8.13 -5.38 27.26
N LYS A 634 -6.89 -5.88 27.29
CA LYS A 634 -5.77 -5.18 27.93
C LYS A 634 -5.43 -3.91 27.16
N GLU A 635 -5.29 -4.04 25.85
CA GLU A 635 -4.97 -2.94 24.93
C GLU A 635 -6.07 -1.86 24.94
N LEU A 636 -7.34 -2.25 24.99
CA LEU A 636 -8.48 -1.33 25.16
C LEU A 636 -8.41 -0.56 26.47
N ARG A 637 -8.08 -1.24 27.58
CA ARG A 637 -7.91 -0.58 28.89
C ARG A 637 -6.73 0.37 28.89
N ASP A 638 -5.62 -0.01 28.26
CA ASP A 638 -4.44 0.84 28.14
C ASP A 638 -4.76 2.10 27.31
N LEU A 639 -5.49 1.94 26.19
CA LEU A 639 -5.98 3.07 25.41
C LEU A 639 -6.87 4.01 26.24
N TYR A 640 -7.86 3.46 26.96
CA TYR A 640 -8.79 4.23 27.78
C TYR A 640 -8.11 5.01 28.90
N ARG A 641 -7.10 4.42 29.55
CA ARG A 641 -6.31 5.07 30.63
C ARG A 641 -5.53 6.29 30.17
N ASN A 642 -5.20 6.35 28.89
CA ASN A 642 -4.52 7.50 28.27
C ASN A 642 -5.47 8.67 27.98
N GLY A 643 -6.74 8.57 28.40
CA GLY A 643 -7.77 9.60 28.22
C GLY A 643 -8.46 9.48 26.87
N GLY A 644 -9.60 10.17 26.74
CA GLY A 644 -10.40 10.20 25.51
C GLY A 644 -11.76 9.51 25.67
N ASN A 645 -12.67 9.81 24.76
CA ASN A 645 -14.02 9.28 24.71
C ASN A 645 -14.11 8.18 23.64
N TYR A 646 -14.13 6.92 24.07
CA TYR A 646 -14.05 5.79 23.16
C TYR A 646 -15.35 4.98 23.13
N VAL A 647 -15.65 4.46 21.95
CA VAL A 647 -16.72 3.50 21.67
C VAL A 647 -16.11 2.15 21.31
N MET A 648 -16.60 1.09 21.91
CA MET A 648 -16.26 -0.29 21.60
C MET A 648 -17.45 -0.99 20.93
N GLU A 649 -17.25 -1.57 19.74
CA GLU A 649 -18.24 -2.43 19.09
C GLU A 649 -18.26 -3.79 19.78
N VAL A 650 -19.38 -4.13 20.41
CA VAL A 650 -19.50 -5.31 21.28
C VAL A 650 -20.53 -6.32 20.79
N TYR A 651 -21.37 -5.91 19.84
CA TYR A 651 -22.36 -6.78 19.23
C TYR A 651 -22.51 -6.47 17.74
N GLY A 652 -22.65 -7.52 16.94
CA GLY A 652 -22.98 -7.47 15.52
C GLY A 652 -22.02 -8.25 14.64
N ARG A 653 -22.27 -8.27 13.34
CA ARG A 653 -21.34 -8.85 12.36
C ARG A 653 -20.28 -7.84 12.03
N THR A 654 -19.03 -8.12 12.41
CA THR A 654 -17.90 -7.26 12.06
C THR A 654 -17.76 -7.15 10.55
N GLN A 655 -17.66 -5.93 10.03
CA GLN A 655 -17.32 -5.68 8.62
C GLN A 655 -15.88 -6.10 8.35
N LEU A 656 -15.69 -7.07 7.44
CA LEU A 656 -14.38 -7.63 7.11
C LEU A 656 -13.67 -6.87 5.98
N MET A 657 -14.43 -6.42 4.99
CA MET A 657 -13.88 -5.75 3.80
C MET A 657 -14.87 -4.73 3.24
N LEU A 658 -14.32 -3.68 2.65
CA LEU A 658 -15.00 -2.85 1.67
C LEU A 658 -14.50 -3.24 0.27
N LEU A 659 -15.41 -3.40 -0.68
CA LEU A 659 -15.12 -3.83 -2.04
C LEU A 659 -15.72 -2.84 -3.04
N ASN A 660 -14.91 -2.32 -3.93
CA ASN A 660 -15.39 -1.60 -5.12
C ASN A 660 -15.68 -2.54 -6.29
N HIS A 661 -15.66 -3.83 -6.04
CA HIS A 661 -15.89 -4.92 -6.97
C HIS A 661 -17.22 -5.63 -6.65
N CYS A 662 -18.04 -5.87 -7.68
CA CYS A 662 -19.30 -6.60 -7.56
C CYS A 662 -19.19 -7.99 -8.23
N PRO A 663 -19.29 -9.11 -7.47
CA PRO A 663 -19.13 -10.46 -8.02
C PRO A 663 -20.19 -10.81 -9.08
N ARG A 664 -21.41 -10.28 -8.95
CA ARG A 664 -22.50 -10.52 -9.92
C ARG A 664 -22.27 -9.81 -11.25
N ARG A 665 -21.77 -8.57 -11.22
CA ARG A 665 -21.39 -7.83 -12.44
C ARG A 665 -20.27 -8.51 -13.18
N THR A 666 -19.24 -8.96 -12.44
CA THR A 666 -18.12 -9.70 -13.00
C THR A 666 -18.55 -10.95 -13.73
N ARG A 667 -19.47 -11.73 -13.15
CA ARG A 667 -20.03 -12.93 -13.78
C ARG A 667 -20.76 -12.64 -15.09
N ASN A 668 -21.53 -11.57 -15.12
CA ASN A 668 -22.35 -11.22 -16.28
C ASN A 668 -21.57 -10.51 -17.39
N GLY A 669 -20.28 -10.28 -17.22
CA GLY A 669 -19.45 -9.51 -18.15
C GLY A 669 -19.88 -8.05 -18.28
N ASP A 670 -20.65 -7.54 -17.31
CA ASP A 670 -21.15 -6.17 -17.33
C ASP A 670 -20.02 -5.20 -16.93
N GLU A 671 -19.55 -4.47 -17.93
CA GLU A 671 -18.42 -3.56 -17.81
C GLU A 671 -18.78 -2.20 -17.20
N ARG A 672 -20.06 -1.90 -17.04
CA ARG A 672 -20.52 -0.58 -16.59
C ARG A 672 -20.57 -0.49 -15.08
N GLN A 673 -19.89 0.50 -14.53
CA GLN A 673 -20.04 0.96 -13.13
C GLN A 673 -21.05 2.12 -13.06
N ASP A 674 -22.19 2.02 -13.72
CA ASP A 674 -23.16 3.10 -13.66
C ASP A 674 -24.24 2.85 -12.59
N ASP A 675 -24.95 3.91 -12.24
CA ASP A 675 -26.07 3.96 -11.33
C ASP A 675 -27.29 3.15 -11.81
N ARG A 676 -27.27 2.69 -13.07
CA ARG A 676 -28.33 1.95 -13.77
C ARG A 676 -28.22 0.43 -13.59
N CYS A 677 -27.41 -0.07 -12.66
CA CYS A 677 -27.29 -1.50 -12.40
C CYS A 677 -28.57 -2.04 -11.72
N ASP A 678 -29.43 -2.70 -12.49
CA ASP A 678 -30.67 -3.36 -12.03
C ASP A 678 -30.46 -4.85 -11.66
N ALA A 679 -29.24 -5.36 -11.72
CA ALA A 679 -28.95 -6.78 -11.46
C ALA A 679 -29.46 -7.23 -10.08
N CYS A 680 -29.35 -6.38 -9.06
CA CYS A 680 -29.85 -6.67 -7.72
C CYS A 680 -31.37 -6.66 -7.65
N ALA A 681 -32.06 -5.75 -8.36
CA ALA A 681 -33.52 -5.66 -8.37
C ALA A 681 -34.11 -6.91 -9.01
N LYS A 682 -33.55 -7.39 -10.13
CA LYS A 682 -34.00 -8.62 -10.82
C LYS A 682 -33.81 -9.90 -10.00
N LEU A 683 -32.98 -9.87 -8.97
CA LEU A 683 -32.63 -11.00 -8.11
C LEU A 683 -33.24 -10.90 -6.70
N GLY A 684 -34.25 -10.05 -6.51
CA GLY A 684 -34.92 -9.89 -5.21
C GLY A 684 -34.10 -9.16 -4.15
N GLY A 685 -33.10 -8.36 -4.56
CA GLY A 685 -32.21 -7.62 -3.68
C GLY A 685 -30.74 -8.07 -3.78
N CYS A 686 -29.84 -7.29 -3.20
CA CYS A 686 -28.44 -7.71 -3.08
C CYS A 686 -28.30 -8.47 -1.77
N PRO A 687 -28.31 -9.80 -1.81
CA PRO A 687 -27.29 -10.52 -1.09
C PRO A 687 -26.63 -11.56 -1.97
N ALA A 688 -25.37 -11.37 -2.30
CA ALA A 688 -24.49 -12.48 -2.54
C ALA A 688 -23.92 -12.88 -1.18
N THR A 689 -23.76 -14.16 -0.95
CA THR A 689 -23.06 -14.71 0.20
C THR A 689 -21.87 -15.48 -0.34
N TYR A 690 -20.67 -15.14 0.12
CA TYR A 690 -19.51 -15.98 -0.13
C TYR A 690 -19.49 -17.14 0.86
N THR A 691 -19.37 -18.36 0.36
CA THR A 691 -19.21 -19.56 1.18
C THR A 691 -17.81 -20.10 0.97
N ASP A 692 -17.06 -20.32 2.05
CA ASP A 692 -15.72 -20.89 2.00
C ASP A 692 -15.76 -22.43 1.92
N ARG A 693 -14.60 -23.06 1.74
CA ARG A 693 -14.43 -24.52 1.67
C ARG A 693 -14.84 -25.29 2.94
N LYS A 694 -15.05 -24.57 4.07
CA LYS A 694 -15.51 -25.15 5.34
C LYS A 694 -17.00 -24.91 5.59
N GLY A 695 -17.70 -24.27 4.66
CA GLY A 695 -19.12 -23.96 4.76
C GLY A 695 -19.43 -22.67 5.53
N TYR A 696 -18.44 -21.87 5.93
CA TYR A 696 -18.69 -20.57 6.55
C TYR A 696 -19.25 -19.59 5.52
N ARG A 697 -20.33 -18.92 5.88
CA ARG A 697 -21.10 -18.01 5.02
C ARG A 697 -20.84 -16.55 5.39
N PHE A 698 -20.24 -15.80 4.48
CA PHE A 698 -19.87 -14.37 4.62
C PHE A 698 -20.88 -13.50 3.85
N PRO A 699 -21.82 -12.85 4.52
CA PRO A 699 -22.83 -12.03 3.85
C PRO A 699 -22.23 -10.79 3.20
N LEU A 700 -22.73 -10.42 2.02
CA LEU A 700 -22.48 -9.14 1.37
C LEU A 700 -23.67 -8.21 1.53
N ARG A 701 -23.40 -6.94 1.85
CA ARG A 701 -24.36 -5.84 1.86
C ARG A 701 -23.85 -4.73 0.95
N ARG A 702 -24.73 -4.09 0.21
CA ARG A 702 -24.37 -2.95 -0.63
C ARG A 702 -24.56 -1.63 0.11
N LEU A 703 -23.71 -0.66 -0.21
CA LEU A 703 -23.97 0.75 -0.08
C LEU A 703 -24.16 1.32 -1.48
N LYS A 704 -25.35 1.82 -1.79
CA LYS A 704 -25.64 2.43 -3.09
C LYS A 704 -25.34 3.92 -3.01
N MET A 705 -24.38 4.34 -3.83
CA MET A 705 -23.93 5.72 -3.97
C MET A 705 -24.47 6.32 -5.27
N GLU A 706 -24.13 7.57 -5.59
CA GLU A 706 -24.48 8.19 -6.86
C GLU A 706 -23.75 7.54 -8.04
N HIS A 707 -22.45 7.29 -7.89
CA HIS A 707 -21.61 6.71 -8.95
C HIS A 707 -21.53 5.17 -8.96
N GLY A 708 -22.28 4.49 -8.10
CA GLY A 708 -22.27 3.02 -8.07
C GLY A 708 -22.54 2.41 -6.72
N CYS A 709 -21.99 1.22 -6.49
CA CYS A 709 -22.13 0.50 -5.24
C CYS A 709 -20.77 0.16 -4.65
N VAL A 710 -20.61 0.42 -3.36
CA VAL A 710 -19.56 -0.18 -2.55
C VAL A 710 -20.17 -1.34 -1.77
N LEU A 711 -19.48 -2.50 -1.75
CA LEU A 711 -19.98 -3.68 -1.05
C LEU A 711 -19.26 -3.86 0.28
N ARG A 712 -20.01 -4.22 1.31
CA ARG A 712 -19.51 -4.60 2.64
C ARG A 712 -19.58 -6.10 2.79
N LEU A 713 -18.43 -6.75 2.98
CA LEU A 713 -18.35 -8.16 3.35
C LEU A 713 -18.35 -8.26 4.87
N TYR A 714 -19.26 -9.05 5.42
CA TYR A 714 -19.40 -9.25 6.86
C TYR A 714 -18.89 -10.62 7.31
N ASN A 715 -18.53 -10.70 8.59
CA ASN A 715 -18.10 -11.97 9.20
C ASN A 715 -19.25 -12.99 9.17
N SER A 716 -18.87 -14.26 9.00
CA SER A 716 -19.80 -15.39 9.03
C SER A 716 -20.45 -15.60 10.40
N VAL A 717 -19.81 -15.13 11.46
CA VAL A 717 -20.23 -15.29 12.86
C VAL A 717 -20.49 -13.93 13.48
N THR A 718 -21.60 -13.80 14.23
CA THR A 718 -21.91 -12.60 14.99
C THR A 718 -21.00 -12.45 16.20
N THR A 719 -20.43 -11.29 16.39
CA THR A 719 -19.75 -10.93 17.64
C THR A 719 -20.82 -10.70 18.71
N ASP A 720 -20.66 -11.31 19.88
CA ASP A 720 -21.49 -11.07 21.07
C ASP A 720 -20.61 -11.21 22.34
N MET A 721 -20.32 -10.08 22.95
CA MET A 721 -19.44 -10.01 24.10
C MET A 721 -20.16 -10.05 25.44
N ALA A 722 -21.49 -10.30 25.48
CA ALA A 722 -22.30 -10.29 26.72
C ALA A 722 -21.76 -11.21 27.81
N LYS A 723 -21.15 -12.37 27.46
CA LYS A 723 -20.48 -13.26 28.42
C LYS A 723 -19.31 -12.64 29.19
N TYR A 724 -18.80 -11.51 28.75
CA TYR A 724 -17.74 -10.74 29.40
C TYR A 724 -18.27 -9.46 30.06
N ALA A 725 -19.55 -9.44 30.45
CA ALA A 725 -20.28 -8.28 30.94
C ALA A 725 -19.52 -7.45 31.97
N GLN A 726 -19.00 -8.08 33.05
CA GLN A 726 -18.22 -7.37 34.07
C GLN A 726 -16.96 -6.73 33.50
N LYS A 727 -16.25 -7.46 32.62
CA LYS A 727 -15.01 -6.94 32.01
C LYS A 727 -15.30 -5.76 31.08
N LEU A 728 -16.43 -5.78 30.36
CA LEU A 728 -16.88 -4.67 29.53
C LEU A 728 -17.26 -3.44 30.38
N HIS A 729 -18.00 -3.68 31.45
CA HIS A 729 -18.34 -2.64 32.41
C HIS A 729 -17.09 -1.95 32.96
N ASP A 730 -16.07 -2.72 33.31
CA ASP A 730 -14.81 -2.24 33.90
C ASP A 730 -13.91 -1.48 32.90
N THR A 731 -14.17 -1.53 31.61
CA THR A 731 -13.45 -0.70 30.62
C THR A 731 -13.80 0.77 30.77
N GLY A 732 -15.02 1.08 31.19
CA GLY A 732 -15.54 2.46 31.24
C GLY A 732 -15.90 3.06 29.87
N MET A 733 -15.74 2.32 28.76
CA MET A 733 -16.04 2.76 27.40
C MET A 733 -17.53 2.72 27.09
N SER A 734 -17.99 3.53 26.14
CA SER A 734 -19.30 3.39 25.49
C SER A 734 -19.34 2.10 24.67
N LEU A 735 -20.52 1.46 24.61
CA LEU A 735 -20.75 0.21 23.89
C LEU A 735 -21.58 0.45 22.65
N ARG A 736 -21.17 -0.12 21.49
CA ARG A 736 -21.94 -0.09 20.25
C ARG A 736 -22.51 -1.47 19.92
N LEU A 737 -23.81 -1.49 19.57
CA LEU A 737 -24.52 -2.64 19.04
C LEU A 737 -24.82 -2.37 17.55
N ALA A 738 -24.12 -3.09 16.65
CA ALA A 738 -24.24 -2.91 15.20
C ALA A 738 -25.15 -4.02 14.61
N PHE A 739 -26.44 -3.73 14.47
CA PHE A 739 -27.43 -4.68 13.97
C PHE A 739 -27.37 -4.83 12.44
N THR A 740 -27.51 -6.08 11.97
CA THR A 740 -27.51 -6.43 10.55
C THR A 740 -28.71 -7.28 10.13
N ASP A 741 -28.90 -8.45 10.74
CA ASP A 741 -29.89 -9.46 10.34
C ASP A 741 -30.95 -9.71 11.42
N GLU A 742 -30.81 -9.12 12.61
CA GLU A 742 -31.62 -9.36 13.77
C GLU A 742 -33.03 -8.77 13.60
N SER A 743 -34.05 -9.52 13.99
CA SER A 743 -35.42 -9.01 14.09
C SER A 743 -35.54 -7.93 15.16
N LEU A 744 -36.54 -7.06 15.06
CA LEU A 744 -36.77 -5.99 16.05
C LEU A 744 -36.93 -6.53 17.48
N THR A 745 -37.57 -7.70 17.65
CA THR A 745 -37.69 -8.37 18.96
C THR A 745 -36.32 -8.74 19.51
N GLU A 746 -35.49 -9.40 18.73
CA GLU A 746 -34.12 -9.75 19.12
C GLU A 746 -33.31 -8.48 19.45
N GLN A 747 -33.39 -7.44 18.62
CA GLN A 747 -32.70 -6.17 18.87
C GLN A 747 -33.09 -5.57 20.24
N LYS A 748 -34.37 -5.57 20.60
CA LYS A 748 -34.86 -5.09 21.91
C LYS A 748 -34.27 -5.89 23.08
N GLU A 749 -34.29 -7.21 22.99
CA GLU A 749 -33.70 -8.09 24.01
C GLU A 749 -32.19 -7.84 24.20
N ILE A 750 -31.47 -7.65 23.10
CA ILE A 750 -30.05 -7.36 23.10
C ILE A 750 -29.77 -6.00 23.74
N VAL A 751 -30.48 -4.95 23.34
CA VAL A 751 -30.35 -3.59 23.91
C VAL A 751 -30.59 -3.63 25.43
N THR A 752 -31.67 -4.26 25.88
CA THR A 752 -31.98 -4.39 27.31
C THR A 752 -30.89 -5.10 28.08
N SER A 753 -30.35 -6.18 27.51
CA SER A 753 -29.25 -6.91 28.13
C SER A 753 -27.97 -6.10 28.27
N TYR A 754 -27.58 -5.38 27.20
CA TYR A 754 -26.37 -4.54 27.21
C TYR A 754 -26.53 -3.27 28.06
N ARG A 755 -27.78 -2.73 28.19
CA ARG A 755 -28.06 -1.67 29.17
C ARG A 755 -27.78 -2.16 30.61
N SER A 756 -28.23 -3.37 30.95
CA SER A 756 -27.93 -3.97 32.25
C SER A 756 -26.41 -4.21 32.47
N ILE A 757 -25.65 -4.50 31.41
CA ILE A 757 -24.19 -4.58 31.49
C ILE A 757 -23.58 -3.22 31.87
N LEU A 758 -23.99 -2.15 31.18
CA LEU A 758 -23.49 -0.81 31.46
C LEU A 758 -23.81 -0.30 32.88
N GLU A 759 -25.02 -0.65 33.39
CA GLU A 759 -25.47 -0.17 34.69
C GLU A 759 -24.98 -1.04 35.84
N LYS A 760 -24.95 -2.36 35.67
CA LYS A 760 -24.80 -3.34 36.76
C LYS A 760 -23.64 -4.32 36.52
N GLY A 761 -22.94 -4.24 35.40
CA GLY A 761 -21.90 -5.23 35.03
C GLY A 761 -22.45 -6.63 34.79
N LYS A 762 -23.75 -6.79 34.55
CA LYS A 762 -24.43 -8.10 34.43
C LYS A 762 -25.32 -8.18 33.19
N ALA A 763 -25.13 -9.23 32.39
CA ALA A 763 -26.01 -9.54 31.26
C ALA A 763 -27.34 -10.16 31.76
N VAL A 764 -28.45 -9.82 31.11
CA VAL A 764 -29.79 -10.39 31.36
C VAL A 764 -30.02 -11.63 30.48
N ARG A 765 -29.38 -11.69 29.31
CA ARG A 765 -29.43 -12.84 28.39
C ARG A 765 -28.05 -13.48 28.24
N GLU A 766 -28.02 -14.74 27.86
CA GLU A 766 -26.77 -15.42 27.45
C GLU A 766 -26.42 -15.09 25.99
N ALA A 767 -25.13 -15.01 25.69
CA ALA A 767 -24.66 -14.91 24.33
C ALA A 767 -24.98 -16.19 23.55
N ALA A 768 -25.35 -16.08 22.29
CA ALA A 768 -25.63 -17.25 21.46
C ALA A 768 -24.41 -18.19 21.38
N ALA A 769 -24.63 -19.50 21.43
CA ALA A 769 -23.55 -20.49 21.38
C ALA A 769 -22.69 -20.39 20.12
N SER A 770 -23.31 -19.94 19.01
CA SER A 770 -22.64 -19.72 17.72
C SER A 770 -21.91 -18.36 17.61
N SER A 771 -21.94 -17.52 18.65
CA SER A 771 -21.31 -16.19 18.64
C SER A 771 -19.83 -16.25 18.99
N THR A 772 -19.12 -15.19 18.66
CA THR A 772 -17.69 -14.97 18.98
C THR A 772 -17.49 -13.74 19.84
N ALA A 773 -16.40 -13.72 20.60
CA ALA A 773 -15.92 -12.49 21.27
C ALA A 773 -15.01 -11.62 20.38
N GLY A 774 -14.95 -11.88 19.09
CA GLY A 774 -13.99 -11.22 18.21
C GLY A 774 -12.55 -11.39 18.71
N GLN A 775 -11.78 -10.31 18.69
CA GLN A 775 -10.39 -10.29 19.18
C GLN A 775 -10.25 -9.89 20.66
N LEU A 776 -11.36 -9.68 21.40
CA LEU A 776 -11.35 -9.16 22.77
C LEU A 776 -10.38 -9.89 23.72
N MET A 777 -10.25 -11.23 23.55
CA MET A 777 -9.42 -12.04 24.44
C MET A 777 -8.03 -12.34 23.89
N ARG A 778 -7.85 -12.30 22.57
CA ARG A 778 -6.61 -12.70 21.91
C ARG A 778 -5.84 -11.52 21.34
N GLY A 779 -6.55 -10.53 20.79
CA GLY A 779 -5.95 -9.49 19.98
C GLY A 779 -5.47 -10.04 18.64
N VAL A 780 -4.73 -9.20 17.92
CA VAL A 780 -4.09 -9.56 16.65
C VAL A 780 -2.58 -9.43 16.75
N GLU A 781 -1.89 -10.25 15.97
CA GLU A 781 -0.44 -10.17 15.79
C GLU A 781 -0.04 -8.92 14.97
#